data_bac0fa28239f54defde312fe28ab31a6
#
_entry.id   bac0fa28239f54defde312fe28ab31a6
#
_cell.length_a   1.000
_cell.length_b   1.000
_cell.length_c   1.000
_cell.angle_alpha   90.00
_cell.angle_beta   90.00
_cell.angle_gamma   90.00
#
_symmetry.space_group_name_H-M   'P 1'
#
loop_
_entity.id
_entity.type
_entity.pdbx_description
1 polymer ?
#
loop_
_entity_poly.entity_id
_entity_poly.type
_entity_poly.pdbx_seq_one_letter_code
_entity_poly.pdbx_strand_id
1 'polypeptide(L)'
;MDSLQHSGTASVERKEVKKPMVHRMEWLDSLRVLAMAAVIFYHFFPKSLPAGFFGVDVLFVLSGFLITATLLDEMIENKTFSLRAFFERRVLRLLPPLALLLLCILPLALFIHSDFLVDFRRQLAAVFGFTTNWYEIFTGGSYESQYIKHLFLHTWSLGPELRFYILWAVALKVMARQSVSHRSGRRKRETTIAGRLRVNICFTSAVLFMGMTLLQWLLTLFNVNTSFRYFADVTRMAPFFVGSFVAGISGFKHQSMVFLRRAQKQSSLGPVAVLISVPVLLFVMAKCLDYTSAWTYVLGFPLVALLSGAFLYCARLVAQKPHGRYEPEGIRFLAKLTYPLYLFHWPFFVLLERHMSQPLAAIIAFLLAFLLSLCNEFLWQSLWFHRPLRLGKKTKVLTSLQRIAILTGCFCLFLFTSAAAFHREPAMLQMERQVWANGLEQDWETMQDLHDTVADQSQALREAKQKKEAAQLQKKVDKQKITLIGDSVSLVVRSSLVKNIPNLSVDGAVSRFLHQGADILAQKAKGGSLGHIVVIALGTNIYPNYQKQYQRILDALPKGHRLIFVTPFDKSKDRATDSVQYTNFLRNVDKPYYVTLADWAKISQEHPEYYEGTDGVHFYGKDKAIAHFVSMLKTALQQSMKQPAKGEK
;
A
#
# COMPACT_ATOMS: atom_id res chain seq x y z
N MET A 1 18.28 -36.47 -85.49
CA MET A 1 17.01 -37.02 -85.07
C MET A 1 17.15 -37.25 -83.58
N ASP A 2 16.24 -36.67 -82.84
CA ASP A 2 15.95 -36.84 -81.42
C ASP A 2 16.54 -35.78 -80.47
N SER A 3 15.62 -34.92 -80.19
CA SER A 3 15.69 -33.90 -79.20
C SER A 3 15.45 -34.45 -77.79
N LEU A 4 16.36 -34.24 -76.89
CA LEU A 4 16.21 -34.57 -75.43
C LEU A 4 15.74 -33.34 -74.66
N GLN A 5 14.60 -33.46 -74.02
CA GLN A 5 14.06 -32.53 -73.07
C GLN A 5 14.82 -32.71 -71.74
N HIS A 6 15.43 -31.65 -71.27
CA HIS A 6 15.88 -31.53 -69.89
C HIS A 6 14.86 -30.67 -69.09
N SER A 7 14.12 -31.31 -68.23
CA SER A 7 13.30 -30.65 -67.19
C SER A 7 14.18 -30.27 -66.02
N GLY A 8 14.53 -28.99 -65.93
CA GLY A 8 15.25 -28.44 -64.76
C GLY A 8 14.28 -28.23 -63.60
N THR A 9 14.43 -29.03 -62.55
CA THR A 9 13.80 -28.76 -61.27
C THR A 9 14.49 -27.56 -60.60
N ALA A 10 13.85 -26.40 -60.66
CA ALA A 10 14.26 -25.25 -59.89
C ALA A 10 14.00 -25.50 -58.39
N SER A 11 15.06 -25.75 -57.63
CA SER A 11 15.05 -25.74 -56.17
C SER A 11 14.77 -24.32 -55.71
N VAL A 12 13.56 -24.08 -55.18
CA VAL A 12 13.21 -22.84 -54.50
C VAL A 12 13.97 -22.82 -53.17
N GLU A 13 15.11 -22.15 -53.15
CA GLU A 13 15.79 -21.76 -51.93
C GLU A 13 14.83 -20.93 -51.08
N ARG A 14 14.26 -21.55 -50.04
CA ARG A 14 13.59 -20.82 -48.94
C ARG A 14 14.65 -19.94 -48.28
N LYS A 15 14.71 -18.67 -48.64
CA LYS A 15 15.42 -17.66 -47.83
C LYS A 15 14.89 -17.76 -46.42
N GLU A 16 15.69 -18.34 -45.50
CA GLU A 16 15.46 -18.22 -44.08
C GLU A 16 15.36 -16.74 -43.76
N VAL A 17 14.15 -16.29 -43.45
CA VAL A 17 13.92 -14.98 -42.86
C VAL A 17 14.65 -14.99 -41.52
N LYS A 18 15.87 -14.46 -41.50
CA LYS A 18 16.61 -14.21 -40.27
C LYS A 18 15.67 -13.44 -39.33
N LYS A 19 15.17 -14.12 -38.28
CA LYS A 19 14.43 -13.45 -37.20
C LYS A 19 15.22 -12.22 -36.81
N PRO A 20 14.58 -11.03 -36.77
CA PRO A 20 15.30 -9.82 -36.36
C PRO A 20 15.90 -10.11 -34.98
N MET A 21 17.21 -9.97 -34.86
CA MET A 21 17.91 -10.02 -33.59
C MET A 21 17.26 -8.93 -32.72
N VAL A 22 16.45 -9.36 -31.75
CA VAL A 22 15.90 -8.46 -30.76
C VAL A 22 17.10 -7.91 -29.99
N HIS A 23 17.47 -6.66 -30.28
CA HIS A 23 18.50 -5.96 -29.52
C HIS A 23 18.02 -5.89 -28.08
N ARG A 24 18.61 -6.70 -27.23
CA ARG A 24 18.30 -6.78 -25.79
C ARG A 24 19.05 -5.66 -25.09
N MET A 25 18.45 -5.08 -24.07
CA MET A 25 19.11 -4.07 -23.25
C MET A 25 19.73 -4.75 -22.04
N GLU A 26 21.03 -4.78 -22.00
CA GLU A 26 21.79 -5.30 -20.87
C GLU A 26 21.63 -4.39 -19.63
N TRP A 27 21.72 -4.97 -18.44
CA TRP A 27 21.61 -4.33 -17.10
C TRP A 27 20.21 -3.83 -16.72
N LEU A 28 19.25 -3.79 -17.66
CA LEU A 28 17.87 -3.44 -17.34
C LEU A 28 17.15 -4.53 -16.57
N ASP A 29 17.42 -5.78 -16.94
CA ASP A 29 16.84 -6.93 -16.27
C ASP A 29 17.35 -7.03 -14.84
N SER A 30 18.64 -6.73 -14.59
CA SER A 30 19.23 -6.65 -13.24
C SER A 30 18.53 -5.58 -12.37
N LEU A 31 18.37 -4.36 -12.90
CA LEU A 31 17.70 -3.28 -12.17
C LEU A 31 16.23 -3.64 -11.88
N ARG A 32 15.54 -4.27 -12.84
CA ARG A 32 14.15 -4.72 -12.69
C ARG A 32 14.02 -5.77 -11.58
N VAL A 33 14.91 -6.75 -11.52
CA VAL A 33 14.92 -7.80 -10.50
C VAL A 33 15.19 -7.20 -9.12
N LEU A 34 16.18 -6.32 -9.00
CA LEU A 34 16.50 -5.64 -7.74
C LEU A 34 15.32 -4.78 -7.23
N ALA A 35 14.72 -4.00 -8.12
CA ALA A 35 13.56 -3.17 -7.80
C ALA A 35 12.38 -4.02 -7.30
N MET A 36 12.11 -5.14 -8.00
CA MET A 36 11.05 -6.07 -7.61
C MET A 36 11.35 -6.74 -6.27
N ALA A 37 12.59 -7.15 -6.04
CA ALA A 37 13.00 -7.74 -4.77
C ALA A 37 12.79 -6.76 -3.60
N ALA A 38 13.11 -5.48 -3.78
CA ALA A 38 12.88 -4.43 -2.78
C ALA A 38 11.38 -4.26 -2.46
N VAL A 39 10.52 -4.27 -3.49
CA VAL A 39 9.05 -4.17 -3.32
C VAL A 39 8.50 -5.37 -2.55
N ILE A 40 8.86 -6.59 -2.97
CA ILE A 40 8.38 -7.82 -2.31
C ILE A 40 8.85 -7.86 -0.86
N PHE A 41 10.12 -7.49 -0.62
CA PHE A 41 10.68 -7.46 0.72
C PHE A 41 9.98 -6.43 1.60
N TYR A 42 9.66 -5.25 1.09
CA TYR A 42 8.85 -4.25 1.78
C TYR A 42 7.45 -4.78 2.13
N HIS A 43 6.78 -5.42 1.17
CA HIS A 43 5.44 -5.95 1.40
C HIS A 43 5.41 -7.03 2.48
N PHE A 44 6.45 -7.84 2.58
CA PHE A 44 6.55 -8.89 3.60
C PHE A 44 7.11 -8.39 4.93
N PHE A 45 8.08 -7.46 4.87
CA PHE A 45 8.84 -6.99 6.02
C PHE A 45 8.98 -5.45 6.00
N PRO A 46 7.88 -4.69 6.11
CA PRO A 46 7.91 -3.22 5.99
C PRO A 46 8.83 -2.57 7.02
N LYS A 47 8.90 -3.15 8.23
CA LYS A 47 9.80 -2.65 9.29
C LYS A 47 11.29 -2.89 8.99
N SER A 48 11.63 -3.90 8.18
CA SER A 48 13.04 -4.19 7.83
C SER A 48 13.56 -3.34 6.67
N LEU A 49 12.69 -2.93 5.75
CA LEU A 49 13.00 -2.07 4.61
C LEU A 49 11.86 -1.06 4.41
N PRO A 50 11.77 -0.03 5.28
CA PRO A 50 10.57 0.83 5.37
C PRO A 50 10.20 1.57 4.08
N ALA A 51 11.18 1.88 3.21
CA ALA A 51 10.92 2.49 1.91
C ALA A 51 11.27 1.59 0.72
N GLY A 52 11.17 0.25 0.88
CA GLY A 52 11.34 -0.67 -0.25
C GLY A 52 10.32 -0.46 -1.38
N PHE A 53 9.23 0.24 -1.13
CA PHE A 53 8.26 0.70 -2.13
C PHE A 53 8.89 1.60 -3.22
N PHE A 54 10.05 2.19 -3.00
CA PHE A 54 10.82 2.90 -4.03
C PHE A 54 11.16 2.03 -5.24
N GLY A 55 11.16 0.71 -5.08
CA GLY A 55 11.28 -0.21 -6.21
C GLY A 55 10.21 0.01 -7.29
N VAL A 56 9.00 0.45 -6.92
CA VAL A 56 7.94 0.79 -7.90
C VAL A 56 8.36 1.98 -8.75
N ASP A 57 9.00 3.00 -8.16
CA ASP A 57 9.47 4.19 -8.89
C ASP A 57 10.59 3.85 -9.86
N VAL A 58 11.50 2.95 -9.45
CA VAL A 58 12.53 2.40 -10.35
C VAL A 58 11.88 1.70 -11.55
N LEU A 59 10.83 0.89 -11.33
CA LEU A 59 10.08 0.23 -12.40
C LEU A 59 9.34 1.23 -13.29
N PHE A 60 8.84 2.32 -12.75
CA PHE A 60 8.22 3.40 -13.53
C PHE A 60 9.23 4.12 -14.42
N VAL A 61 10.46 4.39 -13.93
CA VAL A 61 11.54 4.91 -14.77
C VAL A 61 11.87 3.95 -15.92
N LEU A 62 11.97 2.66 -15.64
CA LEU A 62 12.21 1.64 -16.68
C LEU A 62 11.06 1.59 -17.70
N SER A 63 9.81 1.64 -17.24
CA SER A 63 8.63 1.66 -18.13
C SER A 63 8.61 2.91 -19.00
N GLY A 64 8.87 4.10 -18.44
CA GLY A 64 8.97 5.35 -19.17
C GLY A 64 10.03 5.31 -20.27
N PHE A 65 11.21 4.76 -19.95
CA PHE A 65 12.28 4.57 -20.94
C PHE A 65 11.87 3.60 -22.05
N LEU A 66 11.39 2.41 -21.70
CA LEU A 66 11.07 1.37 -22.69
C LEU A 66 9.96 1.78 -23.64
N ILE A 67 8.92 2.45 -23.13
CA ILE A 67 7.80 2.94 -23.93
C ILE A 67 8.27 4.01 -24.91
N THR A 68 8.96 5.01 -24.38
CA THR A 68 9.43 6.14 -25.18
C THR A 68 10.44 5.67 -26.24
N ALA A 69 11.39 4.82 -25.86
CA ALA A 69 12.40 4.30 -26.76
C ALA A 69 11.78 3.44 -27.89
N THR A 70 10.82 2.57 -27.55
CA THR A 70 10.15 1.71 -28.54
C THR A 70 9.32 2.53 -29.52
N LEU A 71 8.54 3.50 -29.03
CA LEU A 71 7.73 4.36 -29.89
C LEU A 71 8.59 5.30 -30.74
N LEU A 72 9.71 5.79 -30.20
CA LEU A 72 10.68 6.60 -30.94
C LEU A 72 11.34 5.79 -32.07
N ASP A 73 11.74 4.54 -31.80
CA ASP A 73 12.31 3.66 -32.82
C ASP A 73 11.28 3.34 -33.91
N GLU A 74 10.01 3.01 -33.54
CA GLU A 74 8.92 2.76 -34.49
C GLU A 74 8.64 4.01 -35.39
N MET A 75 8.71 5.21 -34.77
CA MET A 75 8.57 6.48 -35.49
C MET A 75 9.71 6.73 -36.49
N ILE A 76 10.94 6.39 -36.11
CA ILE A 76 12.11 6.60 -36.99
C ILE A 76 12.09 5.58 -38.13
N GLU A 77 11.75 4.30 -37.85
CA GLU A 77 11.70 3.23 -38.85
C GLU A 77 10.53 3.42 -39.83
N ASN A 78 9.32 3.67 -39.31
CA ASN A 78 8.08 3.63 -40.09
C ASN A 78 7.47 5.01 -40.35
N LYS A 79 8.10 6.09 -39.91
CA LYS A 79 7.61 7.49 -39.97
C LYS A 79 6.30 7.74 -39.23
N THR A 80 5.69 6.71 -38.66
CA THR A 80 4.48 6.74 -37.83
C THR A 80 4.41 5.50 -36.96
N PHE A 81 3.53 5.50 -35.96
CA PHE A 81 3.17 4.30 -35.20
C PHE A 81 1.66 4.22 -35.01
N SER A 82 1.18 2.99 -34.87
CA SER A 82 -0.23 2.70 -34.63
C SER A 82 -0.52 2.70 -33.13
N LEU A 83 -1.36 3.64 -32.65
CA LEU A 83 -1.83 3.64 -31.26
C LEU A 83 -2.56 2.35 -30.92
N ARG A 84 -3.45 1.88 -31.84
CA ARG A 84 -4.21 0.64 -31.62
C ARG A 84 -3.28 -0.55 -31.40
N ALA A 85 -2.35 -0.80 -32.33
CA ALA A 85 -1.40 -1.91 -32.20
C ALA A 85 -0.50 -1.77 -30.95
N PHE A 86 -0.16 -0.54 -30.56
CA PHE A 86 0.57 -0.29 -29.31
C PHE A 86 -0.25 -0.70 -28.10
N PHE A 87 -1.51 -0.26 -28.00
CA PHE A 87 -2.39 -0.61 -26.86
C PHE A 87 -2.70 -2.09 -26.81
N GLU A 88 -3.01 -2.73 -27.95
CA GLU A 88 -3.24 -4.16 -28.02
C GLU A 88 -2.06 -4.95 -27.44
N ARG A 89 -0.82 -4.61 -27.81
CA ARG A 89 0.38 -5.26 -27.27
C ARG A 89 0.52 -5.07 -25.76
N ARG A 90 0.12 -3.91 -25.19
CA ARG A 90 0.21 -3.61 -23.75
C ARG A 90 -0.89 -4.30 -22.97
N VAL A 91 -2.11 -4.22 -23.42
CA VAL A 91 -3.27 -4.90 -22.81
C VAL A 91 -3.05 -6.42 -22.79
N LEU A 92 -2.64 -7.00 -23.92
CA LEU A 92 -2.32 -8.43 -24.01
C LEU A 92 -1.15 -8.86 -23.10
N ARG A 93 -0.29 -7.95 -22.69
CA ARG A 93 0.75 -8.23 -21.71
C ARG A 93 0.23 -8.22 -20.26
N LEU A 94 -0.72 -7.32 -19.94
CA LEU A 94 -1.20 -7.10 -18.58
C LEU A 94 -2.35 -8.05 -18.20
N LEU A 95 -3.31 -8.27 -19.10
CA LEU A 95 -4.53 -8.99 -18.80
C LEU A 95 -4.34 -10.48 -18.48
N PRO A 96 -3.54 -11.28 -19.21
CA PRO A 96 -3.45 -12.71 -18.93
C PRO A 96 -2.96 -13.03 -17.52
N PRO A 97 -1.87 -12.44 -16.99
CA PRO A 97 -1.46 -12.67 -15.60
C PRO A 97 -2.51 -12.18 -14.59
N LEU A 98 -3.18 -11.05 -14.86
CA LEU A 98 -4.24 -10.53 -14.00
C LEU A 98 -5.45 -11.47 -13.94
N ALA A 99 -5.84 -12.05 -15.08
CA ALA A 99 -6.90 -13.05 -15.13
C ALA A 99 -6.53 -14.31 -14.33
N LEU A 100 -5.29 -14.77 -14.42
CA LEU A 100 -4.80 -15.91 -13.64
C LEU A 100 -4.80 -15.61 -12.14
N LEU A 101 -4.39 -14.38 -11.75
CA LEU A 101 -4.48 -13.94 -10.36
C LEU A 101 -5.89 -14.11 -9.82
N LEU A 102 -6.87 -13.51 -10.51
CA LEU A 102 -8.26 -13.53 -10.07
C LEU A 102 -8.81 -14.95 -10.02
N LEU A 103 -8.49 -15.77 -11.03
CA LEU A 103 -8.92 -17.17 -11.10
C LEU A 103 -8.41 -18.00 -9.90
N CYS A 104 -7.22 -17.70 -9.38
CA CYS A 104 -6.63 -18.41 -8.25
C CYS A 104 -7.07 -17.83 -6.90
N ILE A 105 -7.11 -16.50 -6.77
CA ILE A 105 -7.31 -15.84 -5.47
C ILE A 105 -8.78 -15.81 -5.06
N LEU A 106 -9.72 -15.69 -6.01
CA LEU A 106 -11.15 -15.66 -5.69
C LEU A 106 -11.65 -16.90 -4.94
N PRO A 107 -11.39 -18.13 -5.45
CA PRO A 107 -11.76 -19.33 -4.71
C PRO A 107 -11.15 -19.37 -3.31
N LEU A 108 -9.85 -19.03 -3.19
CA LEU A 108 -9.15 -19.05 -1.90
C LEU A 108 -9.77 -18.08 -0.89
N ALA A 109 -10.06 -16.85 -1.31
CA ALA A 109 -10.70 -15.84 -0.46
C ALA A 109 -12.08 -16.29 0.04
N LEU A 110 -12.87 -16.98 -0.80
CA LEU A 110 -14.17 -17.54 -0.43
C LEU A 110 -14.09 -18.60 0.68
N PHE A 111 -13.01 -19.39 0.72
CA PHE A 111 -12.85 -20.49 1.68
C PHE A 111 -12.12 -20.08 2.95
N ILE A 112 -11.25 -19.08 2.90
CA ILE A 112 -10.38 -18.74 4.03
C ILE A 112 -11.13 -17.91 5.07
N HIS A 113 -11.68 -16.76 4.69
CA HIS A 113 -12.40 -15.89 5.63
C HIS A 113 -13.27 -14.85 4.90
N SER A 114 -14.49 -14.62 5.41
CA SER A 114 -15.44 -13.68 4.81
C SER A 114 -14.96 -12.21 4.80
N ASP A 115 -14.12 -11.81 5.76
CA ASP A 115 -13.59 -10.44 5.84
C ASP A 115 -12.79 -10.02 4.61
N PHE A 116 -12.18 -10.99 3.88
CA PHE A 116 -11.48 -10.69 2.63
C PHE A 116 -12.44 -10.31 1.48
N LEU A 117 -13.73 -10.53 1.68
CA LEU A 117 -14.78 -10.19 0.71
C LEU A 117 -15.45 -8.83 1.00
N VAL A 118 -15.05 -8.13 2.05
CA VAL A 118 -15.59 -6.81 2.34
C VAL A 118 -15.26 -5.85 1.20
N ASP A 119 -16.27 -5.13 0.72
CA ASP A 119 -16.21 -4.19 -0.42
C ASP A 119 -15.60 -4.81 -1.70
N PHE A 120 -15.78 -6.13 -1.83
CA PHE A 120 -15.14 -6.92 -2.88
C PHE A 120 -15.55 -6.49 -4.29
N ARG A 121 -16.83 -6.14 -4.50
CA ARG A 121 -17.33 -5.67 -5.81
C ARG A 121 -16.59 -4.43 -6.27
N ARG A 122 -16.38 -3.46 -5.37
CA ARG A 122 -15.67 -2.23 -5.70
C ARG A 122 -14.19 -2.47 -5.91
N GLN A 123 -13.55 -3.32 -5.09
CA GLN A 123 -12.17 -3.75 -5.30
C GLN A 123 -11.99 -4.41 -6.67
N LEU A 124 -12.86 -5.35 -7.03
CA LEU A 124 -12.80 -6.04 -8.31
C LEU A 124 -13.03 -5.09 -9.50
N ALA A 125 -14.01 -4.19 -9.40
CA ALA A 125 -14.26 -3.15 -10.40
C ALA A 125 -13.04 -2.22 -10.56
N ALA A 126 -12.40 -1.84 -9.44
CA ALA A 126 -11.21 -1.00 -9.45
C ALA A 126 -10.02 -1.70 -10.12
N VAL A 127 -9.84 -3.01 -9.90
CA VAL A 127 -8.79 -3.81 -10.56
C VAL A 127 -9.00 -3.86 -12.07
N PHE A 128 -10.22 -4.18 -12.53
CA PHE A 128 -10.53 -4.22 -13.96
C PHE A 128 -10.50 -2.84 -14.64
N GLY A 129 -10.90 -1.81 -13.91
CA GLY A 129 -10.84 -0.42 -14.36
C GLY A 129 -9.45 0.20 -14.29
N PHE A 130 -8.45 -0.50 -13.74
CA PHE A 130 -7.12 0.07 -13.45
C PHE A 130 -7.21 1.35 -12.61
N THR A 131 -8.15 1.41 -11.68
CA THR A 131 -8.44 2.55 -10.79
C THR A 131 -8.23 2.23 -9.32
N THR A 132 -7.54 1.13 -9.00
CA THR A 132 -7.27 0.71 -7.62
C THR A 132 -6.60 1.83 -6.81
N ASN A 133 -5.72 2.62 -7.41
CA ASN A 133 -5.10 3.76 -6.74
C ASN A 133 -6.12 4.81 -6.27
N TRP A 134 -7.15 5.10 -7.05
CA TRP A 134 -8.24 6.01 -6.65
C TRP A 134 -9.16 5.37 -5.62
N TYR A 135 -9.44 4.07 -5.78
CA TYR A 135 -10.19 3.31 -4.77
C TYR A 135 -9.50 3.41 -3.40
N GLU A 136 -8.19 3.19 -3.32
CA GLU A 136 -7.43 3.27 -2.06
C GLU A 136 -7.39 4.70 -1.48
N ILE A 137 -7.33 5.74 -2.33
CA ILE A 137 -7.42 7.14 -1.88
C ILE A 137 -8.76 7.41 -1.17
N PHE A 138 -9.87 6.94 -1.76
CA PHE A 138 -11.22 7.21 -1.23
C PHE A 138 -11.60 6.33 -0.05
N THR A 139 -11.06 5.13 0.05
CA THR A 139 -11.32 4.19 1.16
C THR A 139 -10.31 4.30 2.29
N GLY A 140 -9.22 5.09 2.12
CA GLY A 140 -8.17 5.25 3.13
C GLY A 140 -7.26 4.04 3.27
N GLY A 141 -7.20 3.16 2.26
CA GLY A 141 -6.33 1.99 2.27
C GLY A 141 -4.84 2.35 2.36
N SER A 142 -4.07 1.51 3.05
CA SER A 142 -2.63 1.66 3.22
C SER A 142 -1.99 0.28 3.41
N TYR A 143 -0.74 0.13 2.96
CA TYR A 143 0.07 -1.07 3.26
C TYR A 143 0.39 -1.21 4.75
N GLU A 144 0.32 -0.11 5.50
CA GLU A 144 0.59 -0.04 6.93
C GLU A 144 -0.68 -0.13 7.77
N SER A 145 -1.85 -0.40 7.13
CA SER A 145 -3.10 -0.64 7.85
C SER A 145 -2.92 -1.79 8.84
N GLN A 146 -3.28 -1.54 10.09
CA GLN A 146 -3.25 -2.54 11.15
C GLN A 146 -4.43 -3.50 11.09
N TYR A 147 -5.46 -3.13 10.32
CA TYR A 147 -6.66 -3.94 10.12
C TYR A 147 -6.50 -4.88 8.90
N ILE A 148 -7.58 -5.18 8.20
CA ILE A 148 -7.51 -6.05 7.03
C ILE A 148 -6.96 -5.28 5.84
N LYS A 149 -5.87 -5.80 5.29
CA LYS A 149 -5.28 -5.27 4.06
C LYS A 149 -6.12 -5.70 2.85
N HIS A 150 -6.40 -4.78 1.95
CA HIS A 150 -7.11 -5.10 0.71
C HIS A 150 -6.32 -6.10 -0.14
N LEU A 151 -7.00 -7.15 -0.64
CA LEU A 151 -6.36 -8.21 -1.42
C LEU A 151 -5.67 -7.71 -2.68
N PHE A 152 -6.20 -6.65 -3.28
CA PHE A 152 -5.70 -6.11 -4.55
C PHE A 152 -5.01 -4.76 -4.41
N LEU A 153 -4.70 -4.31 -3.19
CA LEU A 153 -4.06 -3.02 -2.92
C LEU A 153 -2.85 -2.79 -3.84
N HIS A 154 -1.96 -3.77 -3.97
CA HIS A 154 -0.73 -3.66 -4.76
C HIS A 154 -0.97 -3.36 -6.25
N THR A 155 -2.18 -3.65 -6.79
CA THR A 155 -2.50 -3.35 -8.20
C THR A 155 -2.69 -1.84 -8.46
N TRP A 156 -2.60 -1.00 -7.43
CA TRP A 156 -2.68 0.45 -7.58
C TRP A 156 -1.69 1.01 -8.62
N SER A 157 -0.49 0.42 -8.70
CA SER A 157 0.58 0.88 -9.59
C SER A 157 0.26 0.70 -11.07
N LEU A 158 -0.63 -0.25 -11.40
CA LEU A 158 -1.07 -0.49 -12.79
C LEU A 158 -1.91 0.68 -13.33
N GLY A 159 -2.60 1.41 -12.45
CA GLY A 159 -3.39 2.57 -12.82
C GLY A 159 -2.54 3.70 -13.42
N PRO A 160 -1.59 4.29 -12.69
CA PRO A 160 -0.65 5.28 -13.21
C PRO A 160 0.11 4.78 -14.44
N GLU A 161 0.52 3.51 -14.48
CA GLU A 161 1.24 2.92 -15.61
C GLU A 161 0.38 2.92 -16.89
N LEU A 162 -0.87 2.46 -16.82
CA LEU A 162 -1.78 2.44 -17.97
C LEU A 162 -2.10 3.86 -18.46
N ARG A 163 -2.38 4.78 -17.54
CA ARG A 163 -2.65 6.18 -17.88
C ARG A 163 -1.43 6.85 -18.52
N PHE A 164 -0.23 6.57 -18.01
CA PHE A 164 1.00 7.01 -18.66
C PHE A 164 1.09 6.46 -20.11
N TYR A 165 0.80 5.19 -20.32
CA TYR A 165 0.83 4.61 -21.68
C TYR A 165 -0.10 5.34 -22.64
N ILE A 166 -1.32 5.66 -22.19
CA ILE A 166 -2.32 6.36 -23.00
C ILE A 166 -1.85 7.79 -23.30
N LEU A 167 -1.61 8.57 -22.27
CA LEU A 167 -1.33 10.00 -22.38
C LEU A 167 0.00 10.24 -23.12
N TRP A 168 1.02 9.46 -22.79
CA TRP A 168 2.34 9.64 -23.37
C TRP A 168 2.42 9.19 -24.83
N ALA A 169 1.77 8.09 -25.20
CA ALA A 169 1.72 7.67 -26.60
C ALA A 169 0.98 8.70 -27.48
N VAL A 170 -0.12 9.28 -26.97
CA VAL A 170 -0.82 10.37 -27.67
C VAL A 170 0.07 11.61 -27.77
N ALA A 171 0.73 12.02 -26.68
CA ALA A 171 1.65 13.15 -26.65
C ALA A 171 2.80 12.97 -27.67
N LEU A 172 3.42 11.79 -27.70
CA LEU A 172 4.47 11.46 -28.68
C LEU A 172 3.97 11.54 -30.11
N LYS A 173 2.74 11.08 -30.38
CA LYS A 173 2.14 11.19 -31.74
C LYS A 173 1.90 12.63 -32.17
N VAL A 174 1.48 13.49 -31.23
CA VAL A 174 1.32 14.94 -31.47
C VAL A 174 2.67 15.60 -31.73
N MET A 175 3.67 15.35 -30.86
CA MET A 175 5.04 15.88 -31.02
C MET A 175 5.66 15.44 -32.34
N ALA A 176 5.42 14.20 -32.78
CA ALA A 176 5.90 13.67 -34.03
C ALA A 176 5.29 14.43 -35.23
N ARG A 177 3.96 14.67 -35.22
CA ARG A 177 3.26 15.45 -36.25
C ARG A 177 3.78 16.88 -36.32
N GLN A 178 3.99 17.55 -35.18
CA GLN A 178 4.54 18.90 -35.12
C GLN A 178 5.97 18.95 -35.67
N SER A 179 6.79 17.93 -35.35
CA SER A 179 8.17 17.84 -35.87
C SER A 179 8.24 17.70 -37.41
N VAL A 180 7.19 17.17 -38.03
CA VAL A 180 7.05 17.05 -39.51
C VAL A 180 6.44 18.30 -40.12
N SER A 181 5.45 18.94 -39.50
CA SER A 181 4.68 20.08 -40.04
C SER A 181 5.52 21.37 -40.22
N HIS A 182 6.58 21.56 -39.44
CA HIS A 182 7.49 22.72 -39.58
C HIS A 182 8.41 22.62 -40.79
N ARG A 183 7.95 21.99 -41.87
CA ARG A 183 8.63 21.85 -43.15
C ARG A 183 8.32 23.05 -44.06
N SER A 184 8.91 24.19 -43.80
CA SER A 184 9.07 25.20 -44.81
C SER A 184 10.55 25.26 -45.24
N GLY A 185 10.86 24.74 -46.44
CA GLY A 185 12.21 24.82 -46.98
C GLY A 185 12.81 23.48 -47.41
N ARG A 186 13.05 23.38 -48.74
CA ARG A 186 13.74 22.27 -49.39
C ARG A 186 15.03 21.84 -48.69
N ARG A 187 15.23 20.52 -48.58
CA ARG A 187 16.51 19.88 -48.23
C ARG A 187 16.94 19.94 -46.73
N LYS A 188 16.18 19.42 -45.81
CA LYS A 188 16.78 19.02 -44.50
C LYS A 188 16.51 17.55 -44.18
N ARG A 189 17.61 16.83 -44.06
CA ARG A 189 17.79 15.40 -43.78
C ARG A 189 16.81 14.83 -42.71
N GLU A 190 16.42 13.56 -42.88
CA GLU A 190 15.65 12.74 -41.93
C GLU A 190 16.23 12.79 -40.49
N THR A 191 17.55 12.96 -40.38
CA THR A 191 18.28 13.19 -39.09
C THR A 191 17.79 14.42 -38.33
N THR A 192 17.18 15.42 -38.99
CA THR A 192 16.69 16.64 -38.37
C THR A 192 15.33 16.44 -37.68
N ILE A 193 14.45 15.58 -38.21
CA ILE A 193 13.13 15.29 -37.65
C ILE A 193 13.29 14.46 -36.38
N ALA A 194 14.08 13.39 -36.42
CA ALA A 194 14.41 12.57 -35.28
C ALA A 194 15.10 13.39 -34.16
N GLY A 195 15.99 14.31 -34.54
CA GLY A 195 16.66 15.22 -33.59
C GLY A 195 15.68 16.15 -32.88
N ARG A 196 14.74 16.79 -33.63
CA ARG A 196 13.71 17.67 -33.03
C ARG A 196 12.78 16.89 -32.10
N LEU A 197 12.31 15.72 -32.56
CA LEU A 197 11.45 14.88 -31.74
C LEU A 197 12.12 14.50 -30.40
N ARG A 198 13.42 14.17 -30.43
CA ARG A 198 14.20 13.89 -29.22
C ARG A 198 14.27 15.10 -28.28
N VAL A 199 14.52 16.30 -28.84
CA VAL A 199 14.55 17.54 -28.06
C VAL A 199 13.19 17.82 -27.42
N ASN A 200 12.09 17.66 -28.19
CA ASN A 200 10.75 17.83 -27.64
C ASN A 200 10.43 16.82 -26.55
N ILE A 201 10.81 15.54 -26.73
CA ILE A 201 10.68 14.50 -25.69
C ILE A 201 11.44 14.91 -24.43
N CYS A 202 12.71 15.30 -24.54
CA CYS A 202 13.52 15.68 -23.40
C CYS A 202 12.93 16.91 -22.70
N PHE A 203 12.57 17.94 -23.44
CA PHE A 203 11.99 19.17 -22.87
C PHE A 203 10.67 18.88 -22.15
N THR A 204 9.72 18.22 -22.81
CA THR A 204 8.42 17.89 -22.22
C THR A 204 8.57 16.99 -21.00
N SER A 205 9.45 15.98 -21.08
CA SER A 205 9.73 15.10 -19.93
C SER A 205 10.30 15.86 -18.75
N ALA A 206 11.26 16.77 -18.97
CA ALA A 206 11.84 17.59 -17.91
C ALA A 206 10.80 18.50 -17.26
N VAL A 207 9.98 19.19 -18.07
CA VAL A 207 8.92 20.08 -17.57
C VAL A 207 7.89 19.31 -16.77
N LEU A 208 7.43 18.14 -17.26
CA LEU A 208 6.45 17.32 -16.53
C LEU A 208 7.03 16.73 -15.24
N PHE A 209 8.28 16.25 -15.26
CA PHE A 209 8.95 15.79 -14.03
C PHE A 209 9.06 16.90 -12.99
N MET A 210 9.53 18.09 -13.40
CA MET A 210 9.67 19.23 -12.49
C MET A 210 8.31 19.72 -11.96
N GLY A 211 7.31 19.83 -12.84
CA GLY A 211 5.97 20.26 -12.46
C GLY A 211 5.30 19.30 -11.47
N MET A 212 5.40 18.00 -11.69
CA MET A 212 4.85 16.99 -10.78
C MET A 212 5.62 16.92 -9.46
N THR A 213 6.94 17.09 -9.50
CA THR A 213 7.78 17.17 -8.29
C THR A 213 7.41 18.40 -7.46
N LEU A 214 7.26 19.57 -8.11
CA LEU A 214 6.81 20.78 -7.43
C LEU A 214 5.42 20.60 -6.82
N LEU A 215 4.49 20.00 -7.55
CA LEU A 215 3.16 19.67 -7.03
C LEU A 215 3.25 18.76 -5.80
N GLN A 216 4.09 17.72 -5.86
CA GLN A 216 4.34 16.84 -4.71
C GLN A 216 4.86 17.62 -3.49
N TRP A 217 5.77 18.57 -3.70
CA TRP A 217 6.28 19.43 -2.64
C TRP A 217 5.19 20.32 -2.04
N LEU A 218 4.36 20.95 -2.88
CA LEU A 218 3.24 21.77 -2.44
C LEU A 218 2.23 20.94 -1.62
N LEU A 219 1.85 19.76 -2.11
CA LEU A 219 0.95 18.86 -1.39
C LEU A 219 1.52 18.40 -0.04
N THR A 220 2.84 18.26 0.05
CA THR A 220 3.52 17.93 1.30
C THR A 220 3.57 19.12 2.26
N LEU A 221 3.86 20.31 1.74
CA LEU A 221 3.87 21.54 2.51
C LEU A 221 2.50 21.87 3.12
N PHE A 222 1.42 21.68 2.34
CA PHE A 222 0.03 21.87 2.80
C PHE A 222 -0.52 20.66 3.58
N ASN A 223 0.31 19.69 3.90
CA ASN A 223 -0.04 18.49 4.68
C ASN A 223 -1.29 17.76 4.17
N VAL A 224 -1.42 17.66 2.84
CA VAL A 224 -2.50 16.90 2.21
C VAL A 224 -2.38 15.42 2.60
N ASN A 225 -3.52 14.73 2.66
CA ASN A 225 -3.61 13.33 3.06
C ASN A 225 -2.51 12.45 2.41
N THR A 226 -1.83 11.65 3.24
CA THR A 226 -0.71 10.79 2.82
C THR A 226 -1.11 9.79 1.73
N SER A 227 -2.33 9.21 1.82
CA SER A 227 -2.83 8.30 0.79
C SER A 227 -2.96 9.00 -0.57
N PHE A 228 -3.44 10.25 -0.60
CA PHE A 228 -3.47 11.03 -1.84
C PHE A 228 -2.06 11.30 -2.38
N ARG A 229 -1.14 11.75 -1.53
CA ARG A 229 0.26 12.00 -1.93
C ARG A 229 0.95 10.74 -2.47
N TYR A 230 0.59 9.58 -1.94
CA TYR A 230 1.22 8.31 -2.31
C TYR A 230 0.58 7.64 -3.54
N PHE A 231 -0.75 7.67 -3.70
CA PHE A 231 -1.46 6.90 -4.72
C PHE A 231 -1.90 7.71 -5.94
N ALA A 232 -1.97 9.05 -5.86
CA ALA A 232 -2.50 9.86 -6.95
C ALA A 232 -1.59 9.86 -8.19
N ASP A 233 -2.20 9.82 -9.37
CA ASP A 233 -1.48 9.81 -10.65
C ASP A 233 -0.56 11.01 -10.81
N VAL A 234 -1.05 12.20 -10.43
CA VAL A 234 -0.33 13.48 -10.56
C VAL A 234 0.95 13.55 -9.74
N THR A 235 1.09 12.70 -8.73
CA THR A 235 2.30 12.59 -7.91
C THR A 235 3.18 11.42 -8.32
N ARG A 236 2.56 10.34 -8.80
CA ARG A 236 3.26 9.06 -9.07
C ARG A 236 3.74 8.87 -10.50
N MET A 237 3.31 9.74 -11.44
CA MET A 237 3.78 9.65 -12.82
C MET A 237 5.15 10.29 -13.06
N ALA A 238 5.67 11.12 -12.15
CA ALA A 238 6.94 11.81 -12.32
C ALA A 238 8.12 10.89 -12.73
N PRO A 239 8.33 9.70 -12.14
CA PRO A 239 9.45 8.81 -12.49
C PRO A 239 9.44 8.35 -13.96
N PHE A 240 8.26 8.14 -14.56
CA PHE A 240 8.17 7.77 -15.98
C PHE A 240 8.84 8.80 -16.90
N PHE A 241 8.72 10.08 -16.57
CA PHE A 241 9.29 11.16 -17.39
C PHE A 241 10.82 11.20 -17.29
N VAL A 242 11.42 10.79 -16.17
CA VAL A 242 12.87 10.61 -16.08
C VAL A 242 13.32 9.51 -17.06
N GLY A 243 12.61 8.39 -17.10
CA GLY A 243 12.87 7.33 -18.07
C GLY A 243 12.71 7.80 -19.53
N SER A 244 11.63 8.55 -19.82
CA SER A 244 11.38 9.14 -21.12
C SER A 244 12.46 10.12 -21.54
N PHE A 245 12.98 10.92 -20.60
CA PHE A 245 14.11 11.82 -20.84
C PHE A 245 15.36 11.04 -21.24
N VAL A 246 15.70 9.97 -20.50
CA VAL A 246 16.85 9.11 -20.85
C VAL A 246 16.67 8.46 -22.22
N ALA A 247 15.45 8.05 -22.60
CA ALA A 247 15.17 7.55 -23.93
C ALA A 247 15.39 8.61 -25.02
N GLY A 248 14.99 9.85 -24.75
CA GLY A 248 15.21 10.99 -25.67
C GLY A 248 16.68 11.24 -25.94
N ILE A 249 17.52 11.27 -24.89
CA ILE A 249 18.97 11.56 -25.04
C ILE A 249 19.76 10.38 -25.60
N SER A 250 19.42 9.13 -25.25
CA SER A 250 20.20 7.94 -25.66
C SER A 250 19.63 7.22 -26.89
N GLY A 251 18.29 7.11 -26.98
CA GLY A 251 17.59 6.25 -27.95
C GLY A 251 17.76 4.76 -27.59
N PHE A 252 17.27 3.87 -28.44
CA PHE A 252 17.48 2.42 -28.26
C PHE A 252 18.11 1.79 -29.49
N LYS A 253 17.34 1.37 -30.51
CA LYS A 253 17.89 0.87 -31.77
C LYS A 253 18.53 2.01 -32.53
N HIS A 254 17.81 3.11 -32.71
CA HIS A 254 18.29 4.34 -33.29
C HIS A 254 18.89 5.24 -32.25
N GLN A 255 20.15 5.07 -31.96
CA GLN A 255 20.86 5.84 -30.92
C GLN A 255 21.13 7.28 -31.38
N SER A 256 21.17 8.21 -30.41
CA SER A 256 21.55 9.60 -30.66
C SER A 256 23.04 9.69 -31.00
N MET A 257 23.40 10.49 -32.03
CA MET A 257 24.81 10.72 -32.39
C MET A 257 25.62 11.34 -31.24
N VAL A 258 24.98 12.18 -30.43
CA VAL A 258 25.60 12.78 -29.25
C VAL A 258 25.92 11.70 -28.21
N PHE A 259 24.97 10.80 -27.98
CA PHE A 259 25.16 9.67 -27.07
C PHE A 259 26.29 8.73 -27.55
N LEU A 260 26.30 8.37 -28.83
CA LEU A 260 27.33 7.51 -29.42
C LEU A 260 28.74 8.11 -29.28
N ARG A 261 28.89 9.41 -29.63
CA ARG A 261 30.19 10.12 -29.47
C ARG A 261 30.64 10.13 -28.00
N ARG A 262 29.71 10.33 -27.06
CA ARG A 262 30.01 10.32 -25.64
C ARG A 262 30.42 8.91 -25.17
N ALA A 263 29.68 7.88 -25.61
CA ALA A 263 29.99 6.49 -25.28
C ALA A 263 31.38 6.05 -25.78
N GLN A 264 31.82 6.55 -26.96
CA GLN A 264 33.14 6.26 -27.50
C GLN A 264 34.26 6.94 -26.70
N LYS A 265 34.07 8.22 -26.34
CA LYS A 265 35.11 9.04 -25.65
C LYS A 265 35.24 8.75 -24.16
N GLN A 266 34.15 8.35 -23.50
CA GLN A 266 34.13 8.21 -22.04
C GLN A 266 34.73 6.88 -21.58
N SER A 267 35.58 6.92 -20.55
CA SER A 267 36.03 5.73 -19.83
C SER A 267 34.85 4.97 -19.25
N SER A 268 34.98 3.63 -19.11
CA SER A 268 33.96 2.80 -18.44
C SER A 268 33.93 2.94 -16.93
N LEU A 269 35.00 3.45 -16.31
CA LEU A 269 35.15 3.51 -14.84
C LEU A 269 34.04 4.33 -14.18
N GLY A 270 33.78 5.56 -14.66
CA GLY A 270 32.73 6.41 -14.11
C GLY A 270 31.33 5.79 -14.22
N PRO A 271 30.86 5.37 -15.42
CA PRO A 271 29.60 4.66 -15.56
C PRO A 271 29.49 3.39 -14.71
N VAL A 272 30.53 2.58 -14.59
CA VAL A 272 30.54 1.37 -13.73
C VAL A 272 30.43 1.77 -12.25
N ALA A 273 31.12 2.81 -11.82
CA ALA A 273 31.00 3.30 -10.44
C ALA A 273 29.53 3.69 -10.13
N VAL A 274 28.82 4.34 -11.07
CA VAL A 274 27.39 4.66 -10.92
C VAL A 274 26.54 3.39 -10.86
N LEU A 275 26.83 2.37 -11.67
CA LEU A 275 26.09 1.09 -11.64
C LEU A 275 26.22 0.37 -10.30
N ILE A 276 27.33 0.55 -9.59
CA ILE A 276 27.57 -0.03 -8.27
C ILE A 276 26.99 0.87 -7.16
N SER A 277 27.22 2.18 -7.23
CA SER A 277 26.85 3.09 -6.15
C SER A 277 25.34 3.33 -6.08
N VAL A 278 24.62 3.39 -7.21
CA VAL A 278 23.17 3.67 -7.22
C VAL A 278 22.36 2.60 -6.47
N PRO A 279 22.52 1.28 -6.70
CA PRO A 279 21.84 0.27 -5.89
C PRO A 279 22.11 0.39 -4.39
N VAL A 280 23.35 0.72 -4.01
CA VAL A 280 23.71 0.94 -2.60
C VAL A 280 22.99 2.16 -2.03
N LEU A 281 23.00 3.29 -2.76
CA LEU A 281 22.28 4.50 -2.34
C LEU A 281 20.77 4.27 -2.24
N LEU A 282 20.18 3.59 -3.21
CA LEU A 282 18.76 3.22 -3.17
C LEU A 282 18.43 2.34 -1.96
N PHE A 283 19.32 1.39 -1.64
CA PHE A 283 19.17 0.55 -0.45
C PHE A 283 19.27 1.36 0.85
N VAL A 284 20.25 2.26 0.95
CA VAL A 284 20.38 3.16 2.11
C VAL A 284 19.13 4.04 2.25
N MET A 285 18.66 4.65 1.16
CA MET A 285 17.42 5.44 1.18
C MET A 285 16.21 4.60 1.62
N ALA A 286 16.11 3.35 1.13
CA ALA A 286 15.04 2.44 1.51
C ALA A 286 15.07 2.03 2.99
N LYS A 287 16.22 2.14 3.64
CA LYS A 287 16.41 1.91 5.09
C LYS A 287 16.13 3.14 5.95
N CYS A 288 16.46 4.33 5.45
CA CYS A 288 16.43 5.57 6.22
C CYS A 288 15.09 6.33 6.12
N LEU A 289 14.31 6.08 5.08
CA LEU A 289 13.03 6.74 4.83
C LEU A 289 11.88 5.77 5.10
N ASP A 290 10.69 6.33 5.34
CA ASP A 290 9.46 5.58 5.56
C ASP A 290 8.26 6.25 4.86
N TYR A 291 7.13 5.56 4.84
CA TYR A 291 5.90 5.99 4.19
C TYR A 291 5.33 7.31 4.77
N THR A 292 5.51 7.58 6.05
CA THR A 292 4.91 8.72 6.76
C THR A 292 5.79 9.97 6.70
N SER A 293 7.09 9.79 6.48
CA SER A 293 8.08 10.87 6.48
C SER A 293 7.86 11.86 5.34
N ALA A 294 7.78 13.17 5.65
CA ALA A 294 7.72 14.23 4.65
C ALA A 294 8.94 14.19 3.70
N TRP A 295 10.11 13.79 4.19
CA TRP A 295 11.34 13.68 3.41
C TRP A 295 11.24 12.64 2.28
N THR A 296 10.44 11.61 2.47
CA THR A 296 10.12 10.62 1.43
C THR A 296 9.49 11.28 0.21
N TYR A 297 8.59 12.24 0.43
CA TYR A 297 7.86 12.94 -0.63
C TYR A 297 8.67 14.09 -1.23
N VAL A 298 9.46 14.78 -0.41
CA VAL A 298 10.23 15.97 -0.86
C VAL A 298 11.53 15.55 -1.55
N LEU A 299 12.29 14.65 -0.99
CA LEU A 299 13.59 14.22 -1.51
C LEU A 299 13.58 12.78 -2.02
N GLY A 300 12.92 11.87 -1.32
CA GLY A 300 12.95 10.44 -1.61
C GLY A 300 12.55 10.11 -3.04
N PHE A 301 11.30 10.39 -3.42
CA PHE A 301 10.79 10.07 -4.76
C PHE A 301 11.55 10.74 -5.90
N PRO A 302 11.83 12.06 -5.87
CA PRO A 302 12.60 12.70 -6.94
C PRO A 302 14.02 12.13 -7.07
N LEU A 303 14.70 11.89 -5.96
CA LEU A 303 16.06 11.38 -5.95
C LEU A 303 16.13 9.94 -6.46
N VAL A 304 15.21 9.08 -6.02
CA VAL A 304 15.09 7.69 -6.54
C VAL A 304 14.90 7.69 -8.05
N ALA A 305 14.01 8.54 -8.57
CA ALA A 305 13.78 8.64 -10.01
C ALA A 305 15.05 9.08 -10.75
N LEU A 306 15.74 10.11 -10.27
CA LEU A 306 16.98 10.63 -10.89
C LEU A 306 18.12 9.63 -10.81
N LEU A 307 18.32 8.96 -9.67
CA LEU A 307 19.33 7.90 -9.52
C LEU A 307 19.05 6.72 -10.45
N SER A 308 17.80 6.30 -10.57
CA SER A 308 17.39 5.25 -11.51
C SER A 308 17.63 5.65 -12.96
N GLY A 309 17.35 6.91 -13.31
CA GLY A 309 17.66 7.46 -14.64
C GLY A 309 19.17 7.52 -14.91
N ALA A 310 19.97 7.89 -13.92
CA ALA A 310 21.44 7.90 -14.01
C ALA A 310 21.98 6.49 -14.19
N PHE A 311 21.50 5.52 -13.39
CA PHE A 311 21.83 4.11 -13.56
C PHE A 311 21.53 3.64 -14.99
N LEU A 312 20.31 3.89 -15.46
CA LEU A 312 19.87 3.49 -16.77
C LEU A 312 20.72 4.11 -17.89
N TYR A 313 21.07 5.39 -17.79
CA TYR A 313 21.94 6.07 -18.75
C TYR A 313 23.36 5.48 -18.73
N CYS A 314 23.93 5.24 -17.55
CA CYS A 314 25.25 4.63 -17.41
C CYS A 314 25.28 3.17 -17.88
N ALA A 315 24.22 2.39 -17.60
CA ALA A 315 24.06 1.04 -18.13
C ALA A 315 24.12 1.04 -19.69
N ARG A 316 23.44 2.01 -20.30
CA ARG A 316 23.48 2.21 -21.76
C ARG A 316 24.88 2.56 -22.27
N LEU A 317 25.66 3.37 -21.53
CA LEU A 317 27.05 3.69 -21.90
C LEU A 317 27.95 2.45 -21.80
N VAL A 318 27.83 1.68 -20.71
CA VAL A 318 28.63 0.46 -20.50
C VAL A 318 28.30 -0.60 -21.56
N ALA A 319 27.03 -0.75 -21.93
CA ALA A 319 26.60 -1.68 -22.96
C ALA A 319 27.17 -1.39 -24.38
N GLN A 320 27.73 -0.19 -24.62
CA GLN A 320 28.45 0.12 -25.86
C GLN A 320 29.90 -0.39 -25.87
N LYS A 321 30.42 -0.85 -24.73
CA LYS A 321 31.79 -1.36 -24.63
C LYS A 321 31.84 -2.87 -24.92
N PRO A 322 32.96 -3.40 -25.47
CA PRO A 322 33.05 -4.81 -25.87
C PRO A 322 32.74 -5.81 -24.74
N HIS A 323 33.16 -5.52 -23.52
CA HIS A 323 32.96 -6.38 -22.35
C HIS A 323 31.76 -5.96 -21.48
N GLY A 324 30.99 -4.93 -21.88
CA GLY A 324 29.88 -4.40 -21.09
C GLY A 324 28.53 -5.08 -21.35
N ARG A 325 28.48 -6.14 -22.16
CA ARG A 325 27.23 -6.75 -22.66
C ARG A 325 26.86 -8.07 -21.97
N TYR A 326 27.42 -8.33 -20.80
CA TYR A 326 27.13 -9.59 -20.10
C TYR A 326 26.14 -9.38 -18.95
N GLU A 327 25.00 -10.02 -19.05
CA GLU A 327 24.02 -10.13 -17.97
C GLU A 327 23.70 -11.61 -17.75
N PRO A 328 23.82 -12.13 -16.50
CA PRO A 328 23.63 -13.55 -16.21
C PRO A 328 22.27 -14.08 -16.68
N GLU A 329 22.23 -15.29 -17.23
CA GLU A 329 20.99 -15.89 -17.75
C GLU A 329 19.93 -16.08 -16.67
N GLY A 330 20.35 -16.38 -15.43
CA GLY A 330 19.45 -16.48 -14.28
C GLY A 330 18.70 -15.17 -14.00
N ILE A 331 19.40 -14.03 -14.09
CA ILE A 331 18.77 -12.70 -13.93
C ILE A 331 17.78 -12.43 -15.07
N ARG A 332 18.16 -12.78 -16.30
CA ARG A 332 17.27 -12.66 -17.46
C ARG A 332 16.01 -13.52 -17.32
N PHE A 333 16.14 -14.70 -16.75
CA PHE A 333 15.02 -15.57 -16.46
C PHE A 333 14.11 -14.95 -15.38
N LEU A 334 14.67 -14.51 -14.25
CA LEU A 334 13.94 -13.85 -13.18
C LEU A 334 13.23 -12.58 -13.66
N ALA A 335 13.85 -11.80 -14.53
CA ALA A 335 13.27 -10.58 -15.08
C ALA A 335 11.98 -10.83 -15.89
N LYS A 336 11.82 -12.00 -16.51
CA LYS A 336 10.55 -12.39 -17.17
C LYS A 336 9.44 -12.65 -16.15
N LEU A 337 9.80 -13.11 -14.98
CA LEU A 337 8.86 -13.46 -13.91
C LEU A 337 8.48 -12.25 -13.03
N THR A 338 9.16 -11.11 -13.15
CA THR A 338 8.95 -9.96 -12.23
C THR A 338 7.51 -9.47 -12.21
N TYR A 339 6.86 -9.32 -13.37
CA TYR A 339 5.48 -8.84 -13.42
C TYR A 339 4.46 -9.83 -12.82
N PRO A 340 4.43 -11.11 -13.22
CA PRO A 340 3.53 -12.07 -12.58
C PRO A 340 3.86 -12.27 -11.09
N LEU A 341 5.14 -12.27 -10.70
CA LEU A 341 5.53 -12.38 -9.30
C LEU A 341 5.03 -11.17 -8.48
N TYR A 342 5.10 -9.94 -9.05
CA TYR A 342 4.49 -8.77 -8.46
C TYR A 342 2.99 -8.92 -8.25
N LEU A 343 2.27 -9.50 -9.21
CA LEU A 343 0.82 -9.68 -9.09
C LEU A 343 0.45 -10.74 -8.03
N PHE A 344 1.22 -11.80 -7.91
CA PHE A 344 0.80 -12.95 -7.12
C PHE A 344 1.24 -12.90 -5.65
N HIS A 345 2.38 -12.25 -5.32
CA HIS A 345 2.95 -12.34 -3.96
C HIS A 345 2.06 -11.74 -2.88
N TRP A 346 1.44 -10.58 -3.15
CA TRP A 346 0.70 -9.83 -2.15
C TRP A 346 -0.59 -10.52 -1.70
N PRO A 347 -1.50 -10.97 -2.58
CA PRO A 347 -2.72 -11.63 -2.15
C PRO A 347 -2.45 -12.92 -1.37
N PHE A 348 -1.46 -13.73 -1.80
CA PHE A 348 -1.07 -14.91 -1.03
C PHE A 348 -0.56 -14.53 0.36
N PHE A 349 0.24 -13.50 0.47
CA PHE A 349 0.73 -13.04 1.76
C PHE A 349 -0.40 -12.59 2.67
N VAL A 350 -1.31 -11.75 2.17
CA VAL A 350 -2.47 -11.24 2.93
C VAL A 350 -3.38 -12.37 3.42
N LEU A 351 -3.60 -13.41 2.58
CA LEU A 351 -4.39 -14.56 2.98
C LEU A 351 -3.73 -15.41 4.06
N LEU A 352 -2.40 -15.49 4.07
CA LEU A 352 -1.64 -16.38 4.96
C LEU A 352 -1.22 -15.72 6.27
N GLU A 353 -0.93 -14.40 6.28
CA GLU A 353 -0.39 -13.71 7.46
C GLU A 353 -1.32 -13.72 8.69
N ARG A 354 -2.63 -13.96 8.50
CA ARG A 354 -3.60 -14.12 9.60
C ARG A 354 -3.52 -15.48 10.31
N HIS A 355 -3.01 -16.50 9.62
CA HIS A 355 -3.07 -17.89 10.09
C HIS A 355 -1.72 -18.42 10.56
N MET A 356 -0.63 -17.70 10.30
CA MET A 356 0.71 -18.14 10.64
C MET A 356 1.65 -16.96 10.91
N SER A 357 2.84 -17.24 11.44
CA SER A 357 3.83 -16.20 11.69
C SER A 357 4.24 -15.50 10.39
N GLN A 358 4.49 -14.20 10.45
CA GLN A 358 4.85 -13.36 9.30
C GLN A 358 6.00 -13.94 8.44
N PRO A 359 7.13 -14.46 9.01
CA PRO A 359 8.20 -15.05 8.19
C PRO A 359 7.75 -16.30 7.44
N LEU A 360 6.94 -17.16 8.07
CA LEU A 360 6.42 -18.37 7.43
C LEU A 360 5.43 -18.02 6.33
N ALA A 361 4.52 -17.08 6.58
CA ALA A 361 3.59 -16.56 5.58
C ALA A 361 4.34 -15.96 4.37
N ALA A 362 5.41 -15.19 4.60
CA ALA A 362 6.23 -14.60 3.57
C ALA A 362 6.91 -15.67 2.69
N ILE A 363 7.50 -16.70 3.30
CA ILE A 363 8.16 -17.79 2.57
C ILE A 363 7.15 -18.55 1.72
N ILE A 364 6.01 -18.96 2.30
CA ILE A 364 4.98 -19.73 1.58
C ILE A 364 4.35 -18.87 0.48
N ALA A 365 4.00 -17.61 0.76
CA ALA A 365 3.47 -16.70 -0.24
C ALA A 365 4.44 -16.47 -1.41
N PHE A 366 5.73 -16.32 -1.12
CA PHE A 366 6.75 -16.19 -2.17
C PHE A 366 6.85 -17.45 -3.03
N LEU A 367 6.88 -18.64 -2.42
CA LEU A 367 6.94 -19.91 -3.15
C LEU A 367 5.69 -20.12 -4.02
N LEU A 368 4.50 -19.86 -3.50
CA LEU A 368 3.25 -19.95 -4.26
C LEU A 368 3.23 -18.95 -5.42
N ALA A 369 3.60 -17.71 -5.16
CA ALA A 369 3.70 -16.68 -6.18
C ALA A 369 4.72 -17.02 -7.26
N PHE A 370 5.87 -17.58 -6.88
CA PHE A 370 6.91 -18.01 -7.80
C PHE A 370 6.43 -19.17 -8.68
N LEU A 371 5.81 -20.20 -8.09
CA LEU A 371 5.24 -21.34 -8.82
C LEU A 371 4.13 -20.88 -9.78
N LEU A 372 3.24 -19.99 -9.33
CA LEU A 372 2.19 -19.45 -10.18
C LEU A 372 2.77 -18.56 -11.30
N SER A 373 3.87 -17.87 -11.05
CA SER A 373 4.60 -17.10 -12.08
C SER A 373 5.21 -18.01 -13.15
N LEU A 374 5.74 -19.16 -12.75
CA LEU A 374 6.19 -20.19 -13.70
C LEU A 374 5.02 -20.78 -14.50
N CYS A 375 3.92 -21.08 -13.83
CA CYS A 375 2.69 -21.53 -14.49
C CYS A 375 2.20 -20.49 -15.51
N ASN A 376 2.20 -19.21 -15.15
CA ASN A 376 1.86 -18.12 -16.06
C ASN A 376 2.77 -18.10 -17.29
N GLU A 377 4.09 -18.14 -17.12
CA GLU A 377 5.04 -18.02 -18.22
C GLU A 377 5.01 -19.22 -19.18
N PHE A 378 4.93 -20.44 -18.65
CA PHE A 378 5.07 -21.64 -19.45
C PHE A 378 3.75 -22.24 -19.92
N LEU A 379 2.65 -22.08 -19.14
CA LEU A 379 1.36 -22.70 -19.43
C LEU A 379 0.32 -21.64 -19.83
N TRP A 380 0.03 -20.69 -18.95
CA TRP A 380 -1.08 -19.75 -19.11
C TRP A 380 -0.93 -18.84 -20.32
N GLN A 381 0.25 -18.22 -20.50
CA GLN A 381 0.52 -17.40 -21.69
C GLN A 381 0.49 -18.22 -22.99
N SER A 382 0.87 -19.51 -22.93
CA SER A 382 0.80 -20.39 -24.10
C SER A 382 -0.65 -20.64 -24.55
N LEU A 383 -1.59 -20.72 -23.59
CA LEU A 383 -3.02 -20.80 -23.87
C LEU A 383 -3.55 -19.52 -24.56
N TRP A 384 -3.14 -18.35 -24.08
CA TRP A 384 -3.58 -17.06 -24.63
C TRP A 384 -3.02 -16.77 -26.03
N PHE A 385 -1.75 -17.07 -26.26
CA PHE A 385 -1.02 -16.69 -27.46
C PHE A 385 -0.81 -17.79 -28.49
N HIS A 386 -1.53 -18.91 -28.43
CA HIS A 386 -1.38 -20.04 -29.35
C HIS A 386 0.05 -20.62 -29.44
N ARG A 387 0.80 -20.56 -28.34
CA ARG A 387 2.15 -21.09 -28.30
C ARG A 387 2.14 -22.57 -27.88
N PRO A 388 3.11 -23.38 -28.35
CA PRO A 388 3.22 -24.76 -27.87
C PRO A 388 3.51 -24.79 -26.37
N LEU A 389 2.81 -25.65 -25.65
CA LEU A 389 3.07 -25.95 -24.24
C LEU A 389 4.40 -26.70 -24.13
N ARG A 390 5.37 -26.13 -23.41
CA ARG A 390 6.66 -26.76 -23.16
C ARG A 390 6.66 -27.34 -21.75
N LEU A 391 6.51 -28.68 -21.65
CA LEU A 391 6.58 -29.43 -20.40
C LEU A 391 7.90 -30.23 -20.39
N GLY A 392 8.96 -29.59 -19.91
CA GLY A 392 10.31 -30.15 -19.96
C GLY A 392 10.77 -30.39 -21.41
N LYS A 393 11.14 -31.62 -21.75
CA LYS A 393 11.55 -32.01 -23.12
C LYS A 393 10.39 -32.22 -24.09
N LYS A 394 9.15 -32.30 -23.59
CA LYS A 394 7.95 -32.55 -24.43
C LYS A 394 7.29 -31.25 -24.82
N THR A 395 6.96 -31.10 -26.10
CA THR A 395 6.17 -29.99 -26.62
C THR A 395 4.82 -30.50 -27.06
N LYS A 396 3.73 -29.95 -26.50
CA LYS A 396 2.36 -30.28 -26.90
C LYS A 396 1.69 -29.03 -27.48
N VAL A 397 1.15 -29.17 -28.68
CA VAL A 397 0.32 -28.13 -29.29
C VAL A 397 -1.12 -28.48 -29.01
N LEU A 398 -1.84 -27.60 -28.32
CA LEU A 398 -3.28 -27.74 -28.11
C LEU A 398 -4.03 -27.35 -29.37
N THR A 399 -5.08 -28.12 -29.70
CA THR A 399 -6.00 -27.72 -30.76
C THR A 399 -6.75 -26.44 -30.36
N SER A 400 -7.25 -25.69 -31.35
CA SER A 400 -8.03 -24.48 -31.06
C SER A 400 -9.26 -24.79 -30.20
N LEU A 401 -9.92 -25.94 -30.41
CA LEU A 401 -11.07 -26.35 -29.62
C LEU A 401 -10.71 -26.62 -28.16
N GLN A 402 -9.63 -27.40 -27.90
CA GLN A 402 -9.16 -27.67 -26.55
C GLN A 402 -8.82 -26.36 -25.79
N ARG A 403 -8.17 -25.43 -26.46
CA ARG A 403 -7.82 -24.15 -25.87
C ARG A 403 -9.04 -23.31 -25.55
N ILE A 404 -9.99 -23.18 -26.49
CA ILE A 404 -11.25 -22.47 -26.26
C ILE A 404 -12.00 -23.09 -25.08
N ALA A 405 -12.11 -24.44 -25.06
CA ALA A 405 -12.77 -25.14 -23.97
C ALA A 405 -12.12 -24.85 -22.60
N ILE A 406 -10.78 -24.86 -22.50
CA ILE A 406 -10.07 -24.54 -21.26
C ILE A 406 -10.33 -23.08 -20.86
N LEU A 407 -10.16 -22.11 -21.77
CA LEU A 407 -10.38 -20.70 -21.46
C LEU A 407 -11.84 -20.40 -21.07
N THR A 408 -12.81 -21.05 -21.74
CA THR A 408 -14.23 -20.94 -21.38
C THR A 408 -14.50 -21.55 -20.01
N GLY A 409 -13.93 -22.71 -19.70
CA GLY A 409 -14.04 -23.33 -18.36
C GLY A 409 -13.46 -22.42 -17.27
N CYS A 410 -12.28 -21.81 -17.50
CA CYS A 410 -11.68 -20.85 -16.59
C CYS A 410 -12.56 -19.59 -16.43
N PHE A 411 -13.14 -19.10 -17.51
CA PHE A 411 -14.05 -17.95 -17.46
C PHE A 411 -15.35 -18.28 -16.70
N CYS A 412 -15.94 -19.44 -16.93
CA CYS A 412 -17.11 -19.91 -16.17
C CYS A 412 -16.78 -20.04 -14.67
N LEU A 413 -15.62 -20.61 -14.33
CA LEU A 413 -15.15 -20.69 -12.94
C LEU A 413 -14.97 -19.30 -12.32
N PHE A 414 -14.37 -18.37 -13.05
CA PHE A 414 -14.25 -16.98 -12.61
C PHE A 414 -15.62 -16.33 -12.36
N LEU A 415 -16.57 -16.48 -13.27
CA LEU A 415 -17.93 -15.95 -13.11
C LEU A 415 -18.64 -16.57 -11.90
N PHE A 416 -18.54 -17.89 -11.74
CA PHE A 416 -19.14 -18.61 -10.62
C PHE A 416 -18.56 -18.15 -9.28
N THR A 417 -17.23 -18.08 -9.17
CA THR A 417 -16.56 -17.64 -7.94
C THR A 417 -16.81 -16.17 -7.65
N SER A 418 -16.88 -15.31 -8.68
CA SER A 418 -17.26 -13.90 -8.53
C SER A 418 -18.70 -13.74 -8.03
N ALA A 419 -19.64 -14.49 -8.61
CA ALA A 419 -21.04 -14.49 -8.17
C ALA A 419 -21.17 -14.98 -6.72
N ALA A 420 -20.46 -16.05 -6.36
CA ALA A 420 -20.42 -16.55 -4.99
C ALA A 420 -19.80 -15.53 -4.01
N ALA A 421 -18.73 -14.84 -4.42
CA ALA A 421 -18.13 -13.77 -3.63
C ALA A 421 -19.08 -12.58 -3.44
N PHE A 422 -19.78 -12.16 -4.48
CA PHE A 422 -20.80 -11.10 -4.40
C PHE A 422 -21.98 -11.45 -3.51
N HIS A 423 -22.39 -12.73 -3.52
CA HIS A 423 -23.47 -13.19 -2.65
C HIS A 423 -23.05 -13.26 -1.18
N ARG A 424 -21.79 -13.60 -0.91
CA ARG A 424 -21.22 -13.73 0.44
C ARG A 424 -20.55 -12.46 0.96
N GLU A 425 -20.54 -11.39 0.18
CA GLU A 425 -19.90 -10.12 0.54
C GLU A 425 -20.53 -9.55 1.82
N PRO A 426 -19.80 -9.45 2.93
CA PRO A 426 -20.31 -8.85 4.13
C PRO A 426 -20.28 -7.32 3.99
N ALA A 427 -21.24 -6.65 4.62
CA ALA A 427 -21.34 -5.19 4.58
C ALA A 427 -20.16 -4.49 5.29
N MET A 428 -19.54 -5.17 6.26
CA MET A 428 -18.41 -4.67 7.05
C MET A 428 -17.60 -5.82 7.61
N LEU A 429 -16.38 -5.54 8.05
CA LEU A 429 -15.51 -6.48 8.75
C LEU A 429 -16.19 -7.03 10.01
N GLN A 430 -15.89 -8.25 10.38
CA GLN A 430 -16.43 -8.85 11.59
C GLN A 430 -16.08 -8.01 12.83
N MET A 431 -14.86 -7.52 12.90
CA MET A 431 -14.42 -6.61 13.95
C MET A 431 -15.16 -5.27 13.92
N GLU A 432 -15.31 -4.63 12.76
CA GLU A 432 -16.07 -3.38 12.62
C GLU A 432 -17.51 -3.56 13.08
N ARG A 433 -18.15 -4.66 12.70
CA ARG A 433 -19.51 -4.99 13.14
C ARG A 433 -19.60 -5.06 14.66
N GLN A 434 -18.65 -5.72 15.30
CA GLN A 434 -18.63 -5.86 16.76
C GLN A 434 -18.37 -4.51 17.46
N VAL A 435 -17.42 -3.73 16.95
CA VAL A 435 -17.12 -2.40 17.47
C VAL A 435 -18.30 -1.44 17.25
N TRP A 436 -18.95 -1.53 16.07
CA TRP A 436 -20.12 -0.71 15.75
C TRP A 436 -21.33 -1.07 16.63
N ALA A 437 -21.58 -2.39 16.83
CA ALA A 437 -22.62 -2.86 17.76
C ALA A 437 -22.38 -2.37 19.19
N ASN A 438 -21.15 -2.48 19.69
CA ASN A 438 -20.79 -1.97 21.01
C ASN A 438 -20.89 -0.42 21.10
N GLY A 439 -20.61 0.29 20.00
CA GLY A 439 -20.81 1.74 19.92
C GLY A 439 -22.27 2.13 20.01
N LEU A 440 -23.16 1.43 19.28
CA LEU A 440 -24.61 1.64 19.39
C LEU A 440 -25.16 1.32 20.78
N GLU A 441 -24.64 0.26 21.40
CA GLU A 441 -24.99 -0.11 22.78
C GLU A 441 -24.59 1.00 23.77
N GLN A 442 -23.39 1.58 23.59
CA GLN A 442 -22.95 2.76 24.34
C GLN A 442 -23.89 3.97 24.16
N ASP A 443 -24.29 4.27 22.93
CA ASP A 443 -25.18 5.39 22.63
C ASP A 443 -26.57 5.17 23.24
N TRP A 444 -27.07 3.93 23.18
CA TRP A 444 -28.34 3.54 23.78
C TRP A 444 -28.32 3.67 25.31
N GLU A 445 -27.26 3.15 25.96
CA GLU A 445 -27.13 3.26 27.41
C GLU A 445 -26.95 4.72 27.86
N THR A 446 -26.20 5.53 27.09
CA THR A 446 -26.07 6.97 27.34
C THR A 446 -27.41 7.67 27.26
N MET A 447 -28.26 7.31 26.29
CA MET A 447 -29.63 7.85 26.17
C MET A 447 -30.54 7.38 27.33
N GLN A 448 -30.42 6.12 27.73
CA GLN A 448 -31.15 5.62 28.91
C GLN A 448 -30.73 6.33 30.20
N ASP A 449 -29.42 6.46 30.45
CA ASP A 449 -28.90 7.20 31.60
C ASP A 449 -29.35 8.66 31.62
N LEU A 450 -29.38 9.33 30.45
CA LEU A 450 -29.92 10.67 30.31
C LEU A 450 -31.41 10.71 30.57
N HIS A 451 -32.18 9.77 30.05
CA HIS A 451 -33.60 9.65 30.27
C HIS A 451 -33.91 9.42 31.75
N ASP A 452 -33.21 8.49 32.39
CA ASP A 452 -33.39 8.18 33.80
C ASP A 452 -32.94 9.35 34.68
N THR A 453 -31.84 10.03 34.31
CA THR A 453 -31.41 11.26 35.01
C THR A 453 -32.47 12.38 34.90
N VAL A 454 -33.06 12.57 33.74
CA VAL A 454 -34.16 13.56 33.52
C VAL A 454 -35.41 13.14 34.24
N ALA A 455 -35.75 11.84 34.23
CA ALA A 455 -36.89 11.30 34.98
C ALA A 455 -36.70 11.49 36.49
N ASP A 456 -35.51 11.12 37.03
CA ASP A 456 -35.17 11.30 38.45
C ASP A 456 -35.15 12.78 38.86
N GLN A 457 -34.59 13.67 38.02
CA GLN A 457 -34.61 15.11 38.27
C GLN A 457 -36.05 15.67 38.22
N SER A 458 -36.87 15.16 37.31
CA SER A 458 -38.28 15.58 37.23
C SER A 458 -39.11 15.10 38.41
N GLN A 459 -38.80 13.91 38.90
CA GLN A 459 -39.38 13.33 40.10
C GLN A 459 -38.94 14.08 41.37
N ALA A 460 -37.61 14.33 41.50
CA ALA A 460 -37.04 15.11 42.60
C ALA A 460 -37.60 16.55 42.64
N LEU A 461 -37.84 17.19 41.49
CA LEU A 461 -38.52 18.49 41.40
C LEU A 461 -39.99 18.43 41.82
N ARG A 462 -40.70 17.34 41.54
CA ARG A 462 -42.09 17.11 41.99
C ARG A 462 -42.14 16.84 43.49
N GLU A 463 -41.17 16.03 44.01
CA GLU A 463 -41.08 15.73 45.43
C GLU A 463 -40.58 16.92 46.27
N ALA A 464 -39.64 17.74 45.75
CA ALA A 464 -39.20 18.98 46.38
C ALA A 464 -40.31 20.02 46.51
N LYS A 465 -41.29 20.02 45.61
CA LYS A 465 -42.55 20.79 45.73
C LYS A 465 -43.48 20.25 46.81
N GLN A 466 -43.32 18.98 47.21
CA GLN A 466 -44.21 18.32 48.19
C GLN A 466 -43.60 18.12 49.61
N LYS A 467 -42.28 18.23 49.76
CA LYS A 467 -41.71 18.03 51.12
C LYS A 467 -40.55 18.99 51.42
N LYS A 468 -40.77 19.88 52.38
CA LYS A 468 -39.77 20.68 53.12
C LYS A 468 -38.90 19.83 54.08
N GLU A 469 -38.35 18.70 53.64
CA GLU A 469 -37.48 17.86 54.47
C GLU A 469 -36.25 17.36 53.70
N ALA A 470 -35.45 18.32 53.23
CA ALA A 470 -34.27 18.00 52.46
C ALA A 470 -32.96 17.88 53.30
N ALA A 471 -33.01 17.58 54.58
CA ALA A 471 -31.79 17.51 55.41
C ALA A 471 -31.18 16.12 55.57
N GLN A 472 -31.80 15.05 55.06
CA GLN A 472 -31.26 13.67 55.23
C GLN A 472 -30.70 13.02 53.92
N LEU A 473 -30.81 13.70 52.80
CA LEU A 473 -30.34 13.10 51.52
C LEU A 473 -28.86 13.36 51.18
N GLN A 474 -28.17 14.17 51.95
CA GLN A 474 -26.78 14.53 51.72
C GLN A 474 -25.75 13.43 52.12
N LYS A 475 -26.17 12.35 52.74
CA LYS A 475 -25.29 11.23 53.13
C LYS A 475 -25.25 10.05 52.14
N LYS A 476 -25.97 10.07 51.04
CA LYS A 476 -26.01 8.97 50.06
C LYS A 476 -25.45 9.29 48.68
N VAL A 477 -24.85 10.45 48.47
CA VAL A 477 -24.26 10.86 47.17
C VAL A 477 -22.75 10.58 47.12
N ASP A 478 -22.23 9.65 47.90
CA ASP A 478 -20.80 9.28 47.90
C ASP A 478 -20.46 8.11 46.95
N LYS A 479 -21.20 7.89 45.89
CA LYS A 479 -20.70 7.01 44.82
C LYS A 479 -20.14 7.89 43.72
N GLN A 480 -18.82 7.98 43.68
CA GLN A 480 -18.10 8.74 42.69
C GLN A 480 -18.47 8.26 41.26
N LYS A 481 -18.88 9.18 40.38
CA LYS A 481 -19.08 8.88 38.97
C LYS A 481 -17.70 8.67 38.33
N ILE A 482 -17.59 7.68 37.45
CA ILE A 482 -16.39 7.33 36.73
C ILE A 482 -16.64 7.57 35.24
N THR A 483 -15.73 8.27 34.59
CA THR A 483 -15.79 8.46 33.13
C THR A 483 -14.58 7.80 32.50
N LEU A 484 -14.78 6.86 31.59
CA LEU A 484 -13.75 6.27 30.77
C LEU A 484 -13.82 6.87 29.37
N ILE A 485 -12.71 7.47 28.92
CA ILE A 485 -12.51 7.97 27.57
C ILE A 485 -11.55 7.01 26.88
N GLY A 486 -11.99 6.34 25.80
CA GLY A 486 -11.22 5.28 25.17
C GLY A 486 -11.38 5.20 23.66
N ASP A 487 -10.62 4.30 23.07
CA ASP A 487 -10.62 3.94 21.67
C ASP A 487 -11.44 2.65 21.41
N SER A 488 -11.19 2.00 20.27
CA SER A 488 -11.87 0.75 19.89
C SER A 488 -11.67 -0.41 20.88
N VAL A 489 -10.54 -0.45 21.59
CA VAL A 489 -10.29 -1.48 22.62
C VAL A 489 -11.29 -1.32 23.77
N SER A 490 -11.59 -0.09 24.16
CA SER A 490 -12.58 0.21 25.20
C SER A 490 -14.00 -0.22 24.81
N LEU A 491 -14.33 -0.18 23.52
CA LEU A 491 -15.62 -0.66 23.02
C LEU A 491 -15.72 -2.19 23.05
N VAL A 492 -14.63 -2.91 22.82
CA VAL A 492 -14.59 -4.37 22.94
C VAL A 492 -14.96 -4.84 24.35
N VAL A 493 -14.51 -4.13 25.37
CA VAL A 493 -14.73 -4.51 26.79
C VAL A 493 -15.92 -3.80 27.44
N ARG A 494 -16.58 -2.88 26.75
CA ARG A 494 -17.55 -1.95 27.31
C ARG A 494 -18.69 -2.62 28.09
N SER A 495 -19.37 -3.60 27.47
CA SER A 495 -20.50 -4.29 28.10
C SER A 495 -20.09 -4.94 29.45
N SER A 496 -18.92 -5.56 29.47
CA SER A 496 -18.37 -6.18 30.70
C SER A 496 -17.94 -5.14 31.74
N LEU A 497 -17.38 -4.00 31.30
CA LEU A 497 -17.01 -2.90 32.21
C LEU A 497 -18.24 -2.31 32.92
N VAL A 498 -19.28 -1.93 32.13
CA VAL A 498 -20.51 -1.33 32.67
C VAL A 498 -21.25 -2.30 33.59
N LYS A 499 -21.31 -3.60 33.21
CA LYS A 499 -21.91 -4.65 34.06
C LYS A 499 -21.21 -4.81 35.39
N ASN A 500 -19.89 -4.65 35.43
CA ASN A 500 -19.05 -5.00 36.59
C ASN A 500 -18.57 -3.81 37.44
N ILE A 501 -18.67 -2.57 36.91
CA ILE A 501 -18.20 -1.36 37.59
C ILE A 501 -19.37 -0.37 37.68
N PRO A 502 -20.00 -0.22 38.88
CA PRO A 502 -21.11 0.71 39.07
C PRO A 502 -20.70 2.17 38.76
N ASN A 503 -21.62 2.96 38.26
CA ASN A 503 -21.45 4.39 37.93
C ASN A 503 -20.32 4.68 36.91
N LEU A 504 -19.92 3.69 36.14
CA LEU A 504 -18.98 3.87 35.02
C LEU A 504 -19.72 4.27 33.74
N SER A 505 -19.36 5.42 33.19
CA SER A 505 -19.72 5.85 31.85
C SER A 505 -18.54 5.61 30.92
N VAL A 506 -18.74 4.88 29.84
CA VAL A 506 -17.72 4.59 28.83
C VAL A 506 -17.99 5.38 27.56
N ASP A 507 -17.09 6.26 27.21
CA ASP A 507 -17.07 7.04 25.98
C ASP A 507 -15.93 6.51 25.08
N GLY A 508 -16.25 5.53 24.27
CA GLY A 508 -15.34 4.89 23.31
C GLY A 508 -15.68 5.29 21.88
N ALA A 509 -14.66 5.36 21.01
CA ALA A 509 -14.86 5.52 19.58
C ALA A 509 -13.78 4.78 18.78
N VAL A 510 -14.16 4.26 17.61
CA VAL A 510 -13.23 3.62 16.69
C VAL A 510 -12.20 4.62 16.21
N SER A 511 -10.94 4.19 16.11
CA SER A 511 -9.82 5.00 15.60
C SER A 511 -9.60 6.33 16.33
N ARG A 512 -10.05 6.44 17.59
CA ARG A 512 -9.82 7.63 18.41
C ARG A 512 -8.34 7.75 18.76
N PHE A 513 -7.76 8.89 18.48
CA PHE A 513 -6.36 9.18 18.79
C PHE A 513 -6.17 9.78 20.18
N LEU A 514 -4.97 9.59 20.76
CA LEU A 514 -4.63 10.13 22.08
C LEU A 514 -4.81 11.66 22.16
N HIS A 515 -4.51 12.41 21.10
CA HIS A 515 -4.64 13.87 21.10
C HIS A 515 -6.08 14.38 21.30
N GLN A 516 -7.07 13.57 20.93
CA GLN A 516 -8.50 13.89 21.13
C GLN A 516 -8.93 13.74 22.58
N GLY A 517 -8.18 12.99 23.40
CA GLY A 517 -8.52 12.72 24.80
C GLY A 517 -8.66 14.00 25.64
N ALA A 518 -7.76 14.97 25.47
CA ALA A 518 -7.80 16.24 26.19
C ALA A 518 -9.03 17.09 25.83
N ASP A 519 -9.40 17.11 24.55
CA ASP A 519 -10.53 17.91 24.05
C ASP A 519 -11.87 17.34 24.54
N ILE A 520 -12.02 15.99 24.51
CA ILE A 520 -13.19 15.29 25.04
C ILE A 520 -13.32 15.50 26.55
N LEU A 521 -12.20 15.37 27.27
CA LEU A 521 -12.17 15.63 28.71
C LEU A 521 -12.61 17.05 29.03
N ALA A 522 -12.08 18.05 28.33
CA ALA A 522 -12.45 19.46 28.51
C ALA A 522 -13.93 19.72 28.18
N GLN A 523 -14.45 19.11 27.12
CA GLN A 523 -15.85 19.20 26.73
C GLN A 523 -16.78 18.62 27.82
N LYS A 524 -16.47 17.41 28.32
CA LYS A 524 -17.25 16.76 29.38
C LYS A 524 -17.17 17.54 30.71
N ALA A 525 -16.04 18.15 31.00
CA ALA A 525 -15.86 19.02 32.17
C ALA A 525 -16.77 20.25 32.07
N LYS A 526 -16.78 20.94 30.91
CA LYS A 526 -17.66 22.09 30.65
C LYS A 526 -19.15 21.71 30.68
N GLY A 527 -19.49 20.54 30.16
CA GLY A 527 -20.87 20.03 30.14
C GLY A 527 -21.35 19.43 31.47
N GLY A 528 -20.54 19.40 32.52
CA GLY A 528 -20.93 18.84 33.83
C GLY A 528 -21.15 17.33 33.84
N SER A 529 -20.72 16.62 32.79
CA SER A 529 -20.89 15.16 32.64
C SER A 529 -19.63 14.37 33.00
N LEU A 530 -18.56 15.04 33.43
CA LEU A 530 -17.30 14.39 33.83
C LEU A 530 -17.43 13.74 35.21
N GLY A 531 -17.04 12.47 35.33
CA GLY A 531 -16.95 11.76 36.61
C GLY A 531 -15.75 12.22 37.43
N HIS A 532 -15.79 12.07 38.76
CA HIS A 532 -14.69 12.42 39.67
C HIS A 532 -13.41 11.60 39.41
N ILE A 533 -13.56 10.39 38.86
CA ILE A 533 -12.42 9.59 38.37
C ILE A 533 -12.52 9.51 36.84
N VAL A 534 -11.47 9.95 36.21
CA VAL A 534 -11.35 9.90 34.73
C VAL A 534 -10.36 8.81 34.36
N VAL A 535 -10.77 7.94 33.46
CA VAL A 535 -9.92 6.86 32.90
C VAL A 535 -9.63 7.21 31.43
N ILE A 536 -8.36 7.30 31.08
CA ILE A 536 -7.90 7.46 29.71
C ILE A 536 -7.37 6.12 29.21
N ALA A 537 -8.14 5.47 28.36
CA ALA A 537 -7.80 4.21 27.71
C ALA A 537 -7.59 4.44 26.20
N LEU A 538 -6.61 5.28 25.88
CA LEU A 538 -6.22 5.70 24.55
C LEU A 538 -4.73 5.41 24.33
N GLY A 539 -4.31 5.18 23.07
CA GLY A 539 -2.90 5.03 22.75
C GLY A 539 -2.59 3.91 21.77
N THR A 540 -3.59 3.17 21.30
CA THR A 540 -3.44 2.26 20.15
C THR A 540 -3.31 3.06 18.85
N ASN A 541 -4.00 4.21 18.78
CA ASN A 541 -3.87 5.20 17.72
C ASN A 541 -3.15 6.43 18.27
N ILE A 542 -1.88 6.58 17.95
CA ILE A 542 -1.03 7.60 18.58
C ILE A 542 0.01 8.13 17.57
N TYR A 543 0.42 9.39 17.76
CA TYR A 543 1.52 10.03 17.03
C TYR A 543 2.76 10.16 17.94
N PRO A 544 3.98 10.34 17.38
CA PRO A 544 5.23 10.45 18.14
C PRO A 544 5.28 11.55 19.20
N ASN A 545 4.33 12.49 19.18
CA ASN A 545 4.26 13.60 20.14
C ASN A 545 3.47 13.30 21.43
N TYR A 546 3.42 12.04 21.86
CA TYR A 546 2.60 11.58 22.98
C TYR A 546 2.92 12.27 24.32
N GLN A 547 4.17 12.71 24.56
CA GLN A 547 4.52 13.47 25.78
C GLN A 547 3.71 14.75 25.87
N LYS A 548 3.60 15.48 24.76
CA LYS A 548 2.79 16.70 24.68
C LYS A 548 1.31 16.43 24.91
N GLN A 549 0.81 15.31 24.36
CA GLN A 549 -0.60 14.92 24.55
C GLN A 549 -0.89 14.48 25.98
N TYR A 550 0.01 13.74 26.61
CA TYR A 550 -0.07 13.42 28.03
C TYR A 550 -0.19 14.70 28.88
N GLN A 551 0.67 15.70 28.67
CA GLN A 551 0.62 16.96 29.40
C GLN A 551 -0.71 17.70 29.17
N ARG A 552 -1.21 17.77 27.92
CA ARG A 552 -2.53 18.37 27.61
C ARG A 552 -3.67 17.71 28.40
N ILE A 553 -3.63 16.39 28.56
CA ILE A 553 -4.65 15.66 29.35
C ILE A 553 -4.53 16.03 30.83
N LEU A 554 -3.32 16.13 31.37
CA LEU A 554 -3.10 16.58 32.76
C LEU A 554 -3.62 18.00 32.98
N ASP A 555 -3.36 18.91 32.02
CA ASP A 555 -3.79 20.31 32.09
C ASP A 555 -5.32 20.45 32.01
N ALA A 556 -5.94 19.67 31.12
CA ALA A 556 -7.40 19.68 30.91
C ALA A 556 -8.20 19.09 32.08
N LEU A 557 -7.58 18.30 32.97
CA LEU A 557 -8.25 17.71 34.12
C LEU A 557 -8.58 18.80 35.16
N PRO A 558 -9.86 18.98 35.54
CA PRO A 558 -10.23 19.97 36.57
C PRO A 558 -9.73 19.56 37.97
N LYS A 559 -9.67 20.54 38.89
CA LYS A 559 -9.44 20.28 40.31
C LYS A 559 -10.57 19.39 40.89
N GLY A 560 -10.28 18.60 41.90
CA GLY A 560 -11.23 17.67 42.51
C GLY A 560 -11.38 16.32 41.77
N HIS A 561 -10.61 16.09 40.72
CA HIS A 561 -10.66 14.86 39.91
C HIS A 561 -9.39 14.03 40.06
N ARG A 562 -9.51 12.72 39.83
CA ARG A 562 -8.41 11.74 39.79
C ARG A 562 -8.31 11.21 38.36
N LEU A 563 -7.10 10.80 37.96
CA LEU A 563 -6.83 10.34 36.59
C LEU A 563 -6.21 8.94 36.63
N ILE A 564 -6.69 8.07 35.76
CA ILE A 564 -6.11 6.75 35.49
C ILE A 564 -5.74 6.67 34.04
N PHE A 565 -4.48 6.33 33.72
CA PHE A 565 -4.07 5.96 32.40
C PHE A 565 -4.03 4.45 32.25
N VAL A 566 -4.59 3.92 31.18
CA VAL A 566 -4.47 2.52 30.77
C VAL A 566 -3.39 2.43 29.68
N THR A 567 -2.38 1.57 29.90
CA THR A 567 -1.33 1.37 28.89
C THR A 567 -1.90 0.64 27.66
N PRO A 568 -1.66 1.15 26.44
CA PRO A 568 -2.04 0.43 25.22
C PRO A 568 -1.14 -0.79 25.01
N PHE A 569 -1.65 -1.79 24.28
CA PHE A 569 -0.90 -2.96 23.85
C PHE A 569 -1.09 -3.21 22.36
N ASP A 570 0.00 -3.57 21.70
CA ASP A 570 0.07 -3.98 20.31
C ASP A 570 1.02 -5.19 20.21
N LYS A 571 0.51 -6.32 19.73
CA LYS A 571 1.28 -7.58 19.59
C LYS A 571 2.41 -7.47 18.54
N SER A 572 2.33 -6.53 17.61
CA SER A 572 3.38 -6.24 16.60
C SER A 572 4.70 -5.70 17.18
N LYS A 573 4.93 -5.89 18.40
CA LYS A 573 5.74 -5.41 19.49
C LYS A 573 7.26 -5.61 19.41
N ASP A 574 7.77 -6.37 18.52
CA ASP A 574 9.22 -6.60 18.43
C ASP A 574 9.97 -5.35 17.95
N ARG A 575 9.27 -4.22 17.92
CA ARG A 575 9.78 -2.91 17.51
C ARG A 575 9.10 -1.80 18.26
N ALA A 576 9.83 -0.70 18.39
CA ALA A 576 9.36 0.54 18.98
C ALA A 576 8.23 1.17 18.14
N THR A 577 7.02 0.58 18.17
CA THR A 577 5.81 1.29 17.72
C THR A 577 5.56 2.45 18.67
N ASP A 578 4.87 3.49 18.19
CA ASP A 578 4.52 4.63 19.03
C ASP A 578 3.71 4.19 20.26
N SER A 579 2.84 3.16 20.16
CA SER A 579 2.11 2.57 21.29
C SER A 579 3.03 1.95 22.33
N VAL A 580 4.09 1.24 21.92
CA VAL A 580 5.07 0.65 22.84
C VAL A 580 5.91 1.73 23.50
N GLN A 581 6.33 2.76 22.74
CA GLN A 581 7.05 3.89 23.29
C GLN A 581 6.21 4.66 24.31
N TYR A 582 4.93 4.86 24.01
CA TYR A 582 4.00 5.50 24.91
C TYR A 582 3.77 4.68 26.18
N THR A 583 3.63 3.36 26.08
CA THR A 583 3.55 2.47 27.23
C THR A 583 4.78 2.59 28.12
N ASN A 584 5.98 2.57 27.55
CA ASN A 584 7.23 2.75 28.28
C ASN A 584 7.32 4.14 28.92
N PHE A 585 6.88 5.17 28.21
CA PHE A 585 6.79 6.51 28.77
C PHE A 585 5.85 6.56 29.98
N LEU A 586 4.63 6.02 29.89
CA LEU A 586 3.67 5.97 30.99
C LEU A 586 4.19 5.21 32.21
N ARG A 587 5.02 4.19 32.02
CA ARG A 587 5.65 3.43 33.12
C ARG A 587 6.72 4.24 33.84
N ASN A 588 7.51 5.01 33.09
CA ASN A 588 8.74 5.66 33.57
C ASN A 588 8.57 7.16 33.88
N VAL A 589 7.50 7.82 33.42
CA VAL A 589 7.27 9.22 33.71
C VAL A 589 6.97 9.43 35.19
N ASP A 590 7.50 10.50 35.75
CA ASP A 590 7.13 10.94 37.12
C ASP A 590 5.66 11.42 37.08
N LYS A 591 4.82 10.67 37.79
CA LYS A 591 3.36 10.87 37.75
C LYS A 591 2.93 11.79 38.90
N PRO A 592 2.10 12.82 38.59
CA PRO A 592 1.47 13.60 39.65
C PRO A 592 0.69 12.70 40.62
N TYR A 593 0.62 13.09 41.89
CA TYR A 593 0.01 12.33 42.99
C TYR A 593 -1.46 11.89 42.72
N TYR A 594 -2.16 12.56 41.82
CA TYR A 594 -3.55 12.26 41.45
C TYR A 594 -3.67 11.32 40.25
N VAL A 595 -2.54 10.81 39.74
CA VAL A 595 -2.48 9.94 38.56
C VAL A 595 -2.11 8.52 38.93
N THR A 596 -2.92 7.57 38.48
CA THR A 596 -2.70 6.12 38.65
C THR A 596 -2.47 5.46 37.30
N LEU A 597 -1.65 4.42 37.24
CA LEU A 597 -1.42 3.62 36.05
C LEU A 597 -2.14 2.27 36.16
N ALA A 598 -2.92 1.93 35.13
CA ALA A 598 -3.50 0.61 34.89
C ALA A 598 -2.71 -0.07 33.74
N ASP A 599 -1.82 -1.01 34.11
CA ASP A 599 -0.85 -1.57 33.16
C ASP A 599 -1.41 -2.78 32.40
N TRP A 600 -2.25 -2.50 31.38
CA TRP A 600 -2.80 -3.52 30.51
C TRP A 600 -1.72 -4.19 29.64
N ALA A 601 -0.73 -3.43 29.18
CA ALA A 601 0.36 -3.97 28.38
C ALA A 601 1.17 -5.06 29.11
N LYS A 602 1.33 -4.95 30.43
CA LYS A 602 1.98 -6.00 31.24
C LYS A 602 1.19 -7.30 31.19
N ILE A 603 -0.11 -7.25 31.48
CA ILE A 603 -1.00 -8.41 31.43
C ILE A 603 -1.03 -9.04 30.04
N SER A 604 -1.10 -8.19 29.01
CA SER A 604 -1.11 -8.65 27.62
C SER A 604 0.20 -9.33 27.20
N GLN A 605 1.33 -8.89 27.73
CA GLN A 605 2.64 -9.52 27.53
C GLN A 605 2.75 -10.89 28.22
N GLU A 606 2.14 -11.03 29.38
CA GLU A 606 2.07 -12.29 30.15
C GLU A 606 1.11 -13.29 29.48
N HIS A 607 0.15 -12.82 28.66
CA HIS A 607 -0.93 -13.60 28.04
C HIS A 607 -1.02 -13.39 26.52
N PRO A 608 0.00 -13.78 25.75
CA PRO A 608 0.00 -13.59 24.29
C PRO A 608 -1.12 -14.32 23.55
N GLU A 609 -1.71 -15.35 24.15
CA GLU A 609 -2.82 -16.12 23.64
C GLU A 609 -4.12 -15.30 23.49
N TYR A 610 -4.22 -14.15 24.15
CA TYR A 610 -5.39 -13.27 24.02
C TYR A 610 -5.52 -12.66 22.62
N TYR A 611 -4.41 -12.61 21.87
CA TYR A 611 -4.33 -12.00 20.55
C TYR A 611 -4.18 -13.02 19.40
N GLU A 612 -4.29 -14.32 19.69
CA GLU A 612 -4.24 -15.35 18.66
C GLU A 612 -5.50 -15.32 17.80
N GLY A 613 -5.30 -15.21 16.47
CA GLY A 613 -6.38 -15.08 15.48
C GLY A 613 -7.05 -13.69 15.46
N THR A 614 -6.42 -12.67 16.08
CA THR A 614 -6.87 -11.28 16.05
C THR A 614 -5.89 -10.39 15.30
N ASP A 615 -6.18 -9.08 15.23
CA ASP A 615 -5.28 -8.07 14.63
C ASP A 615 -4.06 -7.71 15.51
N GLY A 616 -3.90 -8.35 16.66
CA GLY A 616 -2.81 -8.09 17.60
C GLY A 616 -3.05 -6.92 18.56
N VAL A 617 -4.14 -6.19 18.41
CA VAL A 617 -4.54 -5.04 19.25
C VAL A 617 -5.83 -5.35 20.00
N HIS A 618 -6.81 -5.93 19.33
CA HIS A 618 -8.12 -6.24 19.88
C HIS A 618 -8.21 -7.71 20.26
N PHE A 619 -8.75 -7.97 21.45
CA PHE A 619 -8.95 -9.31 22.01
C PHE A 619 -10.44 -9.71 22.05
N TYR A 620 -11.19 -9.32 21.00
CA TYR A 620 -12.62 -9.67 20.87
C TYR A 620 -12.82 -11.20 20.88
N GLY A 621 -13.91 -11.65 21.52
CA GLY A 621 -14.20 -13.08 21.67
C GLY A 621 -13.30 -13.82 22.67
N LYS A 622 -12.46 -13.12 23.44
CA LYS A 622 -11.58 -13.71 24.47
C LYS A 622 -12.06 -13.35 25.88
N ASP A 623 -13.00 -14.12 26.41
CA ASP A 623 -13.63 -13.85 27.73
C ASP A 623 -12.63 -13.70 28.88
N LYS A 624 -11.54 -14.48 28.87
CA LYS A 624 -10.49 -14.37 29.89
C LYS A 624 -9.77 -13.02 29.82
N ALA A 625 -9.47 -12.53 28.62
CA ALA A 625 -8.85 -11.22 28.44
C ALA A 625 -9.77 -10.10 28.92
N ILE A 626 -11.05 -10.18 28.58
CA ILE A 626 -12.07 -9.23 29.04
C ILE A 626 -12.15 -9.22 30.59
N ALA A 627 -12.18 -10.40 31.23
CA ALA A 627 -12.21 -10.52 32.68
C ALA A 627 -10.96 -9.91 33.33
N HIS A 628 -9.77 -10.14 32.77
CA HIS A 628 -8.52 -9.55 33.25
C HIS A 628 -8.48 -8.05 33.10
N PHE A 629 -8.99 -7.51 31.98
CA PHE A 629 -9.09 -6.06 31.78
C PHE A 629 -9.99 -5.41 32.85
N VAL A 630 -11.15 -6.00 33.11
CA VAL A 630 -12.08 -5.55 34.17
C VAL A 630 -11.42 -5.60 35.55
N SER A 631 -10.72 -6.69 35.88
CA SER A 631 -10.02 -6.85 37.14
C SER A 631 -8.90 -5.82 37.34
N MET A 632 -8.10 -5.61 36.32
CA MET A 632 -7.05 -4.58 36.29
C MET A 632 -7.63 -3.18 36.57
N LEU A 633 -8.70 -2.82 35.88
CA LEU A 633 -9.31 -1.50 36.05
C LEU A 633 -9.91 -1.33 37.44
N LYS A 634 -10.56 -2.36 38.00
CA LYS A 634 -11.03 -2.35 39.39
C LYS A 634 -9.88 -2.10 40.38
N THR A 635 -8.75 -2.76 40.21
CA THR A 635 -7.56 -2.56 41.02
C THR A 635 -7.01 -1.13 40.93
N ALA A 636 -6.94 -0.59 39.71
CA ALA A 636 -6.49 0.79 39.47
C ALA A 636 -7.44 1.83 40.08
N LEU A 637 -8.75 1.60 40.02
CA LEU A 637 -9.76 2.43 40.68
C LEU A 637 -9.58 2.43 42.22
N GLN A 638 -9.37 1.26 42.84
CA GLN A 638 -9.09 1.18 44.27
C GLN A 638 -7.80 1.89 44.66
N GLN A 639 -6.75 1.80 43.84
CA GLN A 639 -5.49 2.51 44.07
C GLN A 639 -5.68 4.02 43.96
N SER A 640 -6.41 4.50 42.96
CA SER A 640 -6.67 5.94 42.78
C SER A 640 -7.42 6.55 43.98
N MET A 641 -8.29 5.78 44.65
CA MET A 641 -9.03 6.23 45.84
C MET A 641 -8.14 6.43 47.06
N LYS A 642 -6.95 5.82 47.10
CA LYS A 642 -5.97 6.01 48.19
C LYS A 642 -5.16 7.31 48.01
N GLN A 643 -5.30 7.99 46.91
CA GLN A 643 -4.58 9.22 46.59
C GLN A 643 -5.52 10.42 46.66
N PRO A 644 -5.03 11.62 47.06
CA PRO A 644 -5.85 12.83 47.01
C PRO A 644 -6.20 13.19 45.54
N ALA A 645 -7.29 13.90 45.33
CA ALA A 645 -7.63 14.41 44.00
C ALA A 645 -6.76 15.63 43.61
N LYS A 646 -6.76 16.01 42.36
CA LYS A 646 -6.00 17.17 41.83
C LYS A 646 -6.41 18.43 42.60
N GLY A 647 -5.45 19.07 43.25
CA GLY A 647 -5.66 20.31 44.02
C GLY A 647 -6.12 20.11 45.46
N GLU A 648 -6.13 18.88 46.00
CA GLU A 648 -6.42 18.55 47.38
C GLU A 648 -5.17 18.34 48.25
N LYS A 649 -3.97 18.65 47.71
CA LYS A 649 -2.70 18.60 48.44
C LYS A 649 -2.28 19.99 48.89
#